data_38921dbb368e1aa2e60457305faffa18
#
_entry.id   38921dbb368e1aa2e60457305faffa18
#
_cell.length_a   1.000
_cell.length_b   1.000
_cell.length_c   1.000
_cell.angle_alpha   90.00
_cell.angle_beta   90.00
_cell.angle_gamma   90.00
#
_symmetry.space_group_name_H-M   'P 1'
#
loop_
_entity.id
_entity.type
_entity.pdbx_description
1 polymer ?
#
loop_
_entity_poly.entity_id
_entity_poly.type
_entity_poly.pdbx_seq_one_letter_code
_entity_poly.pdbx_strand_id
1 'polypeptide(L)'
;MDKTESLLTLPAPAPTGPTPTAATADAGPPARGRPNPAWVRPALAALLLATALLYLWGLGASGWANSFYSAAAQAGSQSWKAFFYGSSDAANSITVDKTPASLWLMALSVRVFGLNSWAILVPQALLGVASVGVLFATVRRWYGPAAGLIAGAVLAVTPVATLMFRFNNPDALLVLLLIGAAYATVRAVETASTRWIVLAGALVGFGFLTKMLQAFLVIPVFAGVYLLAAPTGFWRRVRQVLAAGLGVVLAAGWWVAIVELVPASARPYVGGSQGNSILELTLGYNGLGRITGAEEGSVGGRGPASGQTGLGRLFDTENGGQISWLLPAALILLVAGLLLAGRAARTDRRRAGLLLWGGWLLVTGVVFSFMSGIFHAYYSVALAPAVGALVGIGGTLLWQRRAAGAPRWQALAATVTLAAALAVTAWWSWRLLGRSPDWYPWLRTAVLAGGLAAAALLVVADRLARRAVPVLVALGATAALAGPVAYSIQTAATPHTGSIPSAGPAVEGGSGPGRGGFPGGGRMRDGGQNAPGGQARTDGQAAFPGGAQGPGGQFPGFPGGGQGQNGGGQGRDGGQLPAGAGEGRATGGGMGGLLDSREPSAELRALLEANAVDYTWVAATIGSQNASGYQLATGEPVMAIGGFNGSDPSPTLAQFQRYVAEGKIHYFIGGSGFRANGGSSASQEIAAWVAETFEATTVDGVTVYDLTTGQEG
;
A
#
# COMPACT_ATOMS: atom_id res chain seq x y z
N MET A 1 26.10 -112.02 -6.48
CA MET A 1 25.86 -111.68 -5.07
C MET A 1 26.78 -110.51 -4.82
N ASP A 2 26.43 -109.37 -4.89
CA ASP A 2 25.68 -108.48 -4.05
C ASP A 2 25.44 -107.18 -4.75
N LYS A 3 24.27 -106.67 -4.67
CA LYS A 3 23.84 -105.42 -5.17
C LYS A 3 24.24 -104.30 -4.23
N THR A 4 24.88 -103.28 -4.65
CA THR A 4 25.01 -102.02 -3.92
C THR A 4 24.35 -100.88 -4.67
N GLU A 5 23.30 -100.40 -4.05
CA GLU A 5 22.47 -99.21 -4.54
C GLU A 5 23.28 -97.91 -4.55
N SER A 6 23.24 -97.26 -5.66
CA SER A 6 23.77 -95.89 -5.85
C SER A 6 22.73 -94.87 -5.32
N LEU A 7 22.98 -94.30 -4.14
CA LEU A 7 22.23 -93.21 -3.57
C LEU A 7 22.60 -91.90 -4.31
N LEU A 8 21.66 -91.32 -5.07
CA LEU A 8 21.69 -89.98 -5.66
C LEU A 8 21.63 -88.96 -4.51
N THR A 9 22.72 -88.32 -4.21
CA THR A 9 22.75 -87.14 -3.33
C THR A 9 22.34 -85.93 -4.14
N LEU A 10 21.17 -85.33 -3.80
CA LEU A 10 20.75 -84.01 -4.30
C LEU A 10 21.68 -82.98 -3.67
N PRO A 11 22.07 -81.90 -4.43
CA PRO A 11 22.86 -80.81 -3.89
C PRO A 11 21.98 -79.95 -2.92
N ALA A 12 22.58 -79.61 -1.76
CA ALA A 12 22.00 -78.76 -0.76
C ALA A 12 21.64 -77.35 -1.38
N PRO A 13 20.50 -76.71 -0.96
CA PRO A 13 20.18 -75.40 -1.39
C PRO A 13 21.22 -74.36 -0.90
N ALA A 14 21.67 -73.50 -1.80
CA ALA A 14 22.57 -72.40 -1.48
C ALA A 14 21.94 -71.47 -0.39
N PRO A 15 22.74 -70.91 0.54
CA PRO A 15 22.26 -70.00 1.52
C PRO A 15 21.65 -68.78 0.87
N THR A 16 20.36 -68.53 1.14
CA THR A 16 19.67 -67.28 0.78
C THR A 16 20.35 -66.13 1.50
N GLY A 17 21.08 -65.33 0.78
CA GLY A 17 21.66 -64.07 1.23
C GLY A 17 20.54 -63.16 1.78
N PRO A 18 20.82 -62.32 2.78
CA PRO A 18 19.83 -61.45 3.36
C PRO A 18 19.23 -60.56 2.28
N THR A 19 17.90 -60.57 2.19
CA THR A 19 17.09 -59.63 1.40
C THR A 19 17.62 -58.21 1.63
N PRO A 20 17.88 -57.37 0.61
CA PRO A 20 18.29 -56.00 0.84
C PRO A 20 17.16 -55.29 1.55
N THR A 21 17.32 -55.06 2.85
CA THR A 21 16.53 -54.14 3.64
C THR A 21 16.54 -52.82 2.89
N ALA A 22 15.37 -52.33 2.56
CA ALA A 22 15.22 -51.00 1.93
C ALA A 22 16.06 -50.02 2.75
N ALA A 23 17.16 -49.58 2.20
CA ALA A 23 18.00 -48.56 2.78
C ALA A 23 17.11 -47.36 3.03
N THR A 24 16.79 -47.15 4.30
CA THR A 24 16.38 -45.81 4.76
C THR A 24 17.44 -44.89 4.22
N ALA A 25 17.04 -44.07 3.24
CA ALA A 25 17.89 -43.03 2.72
C ALA A 25 18.23 -42.14 3.92
N ASP A 26 19.38 -42.44 4.50
CA ASP A 26 20.03 -41.59 5.49
C ASP A 26 20.20 -40.24 4.81
N ALA A 27 19.41 -39.26 5.27
CA ALA A 27 19.54 -37.88 4.85
C ALA A 27 20.90 -37.43 5.38
N GLY A 28 21.93 -37.68 4.59
CA GLY A 28 23.29 -37.26 4.88
C GLY A 28 23.27 -35.78 5.28
N PRO A 29 24.26 -35.32 6.07
CA PRO A 29 24.33 -33.95 6.56
C PRO A 29 24.14 -33.00 5.37
N PRO A 30 23.38 -31.90 5.54
CA PRO A 30 23.05 -30.98 4.44
C PRO A 30 24.35 -30.63 3.72
N ALA A 31 24.44 -30.98 2.45
CA ALA A 31 25.61 -30.74 1.64
C ALA A 31 26.00 -29.28 1.82
N ARG A 32 27.21 -29.02 2.33
CA ARG A 32 27.79 -27.68 2.45
C ARG A 32 27.53 -27.01 1.12
N GLY A 33 26.73 -25.92 1.14
CA GLY A 33 26.15 -25.32 -0.06
C GLY A 33 27.19 -25.16 -1.15
N ARG A 34 26.87 -25.60 -2.36
CA ARG A 34 27.70 -25.33 -3.54
C ARG A 34 28.05 -23.85 -3.53
N PRO A 35 29.32 -23.48 -3.70
CA PRO A 35 29.69 -22.07 -3.76
C PRO A 35 28.83 -21.39 -4.82
N ASN A 36 28.32 -20.18 -4.49
CA ASN A 36 27.54 -19.45 -5.47
C ASN A 36 28.35 -19.25 -6.75
N PRO A 37 27.74 -19.39 -7.93
CA PRO A 37 28.40 -18.99 -9.16
C PRO A 37 28.94 -17.56 -9.04
N ALA A 38 30.11 -17.29 -9.61
CA ALA A 38 30.80 -16.00 -9.47
C ALA A 38 29.94 -14.79 -9.88
N TRP A 39 29.05 -14.98 -10.84
CA TRP A 39 28.16 -13.93 -11.35
C TRP A 39 27.07 -13.46 -10.35
N VAL A 40 26.76 -14.23 -9.31
CA VAL A 40 25.65 -13.94 -8.41
C VAL A 40 25.89 -12.68 -7.59
N ARG A 41 27.11 -12.49 -7.07
CA ARG A 41 27.45 -11.31 -6.28
C ARG A 41 27.39 -10.01 -7.10
N PRO A 42 28.05 -9.93 -8.27
CA PRO A 42 27.94 -8.72 -9.10
C PRO A 42 26.53 -8.46 -9.61
N ALA A 43 25.76 -9.50 -9.96
CA ALA A 43 24.37 -9.34 -10.37
C ALA A 43 23.47 -8.78 -9.24
N LEU A 44 23.66 -9.27 -8.00
CA LEU A 44 22.97 -8.71 -6.85
C LEU A 44 23.38 -7.27 -6.57
N ALA A 45 24.68 -6.98 -6.63
CA ALA A 45 25.18 -5.60 -6.44
C ALA A 45 24.60 -4.65 -7.50
N ALA A 46 24.56 -5.09 -8.77
CA ALA A 46 23.96 -4.32 -9.86
C ALA A 46 22.45 -4.10 -9.64
N LEU A 47 21.71 -5.11 -9.19
CA LEU A 47 20.29 -4.98 -8.85
C LEU A 47 20.06 -3.98 -7.71
N LEU A 48 20.83 -4.09 -6.61
CA LEU A 48 20.67 -3.19 -5.48
C LEU A 48 21.08 -1.75 -5.82
N LEU A 49 22.15 -1.59 -6.61
CA LEU A 49 22.59 -0.26 -7.08
C LEU A 49 21.54 0.36 -8.01
N ALA A 50 21.01 -0.38 -8.98
CA ALA A 50 19.96 0.09 -9.87
C ALA A 50 18.69 0.47 -9.09
N THR A 51 18.34 -0.34 -8.07
CA THR A 51 17.22 -0.03 -7.16
C THR A 51 17.48 1.25 -6.36
N ALA A 52 18.68 1.40 -5.81
CA ALA A 52 19.07 2.59 -5.07
C ALA A 52 19.04 3.84 -5.95
N LEU A 53 19.55 3.76 -7.18
CA LEU A 53 19.49 4.86 -8.15
C LEU A 53 18.02 5.22 -8.47
N LEU A 54 17.16 4.23 -8.75
CA LEU A 54 15.74 4.47 -9.03
C LEU A 54 15.02 5.12 -7.85
N TYR A 55 15.34 4.71 -6.62
CA TYR A 55 14.62 5.18 -5.43
C TYR A 55 15.18 6.49 -4.86
N LEU A 56 16.44 6.81 -5.09
CA LEU A 56 17.08 8.03 -4.59
C LEU A 56 17.10 9.17 -5.63
N TRP A 57 17.01 8.86 -6.92
CA TRP A 57 17.12 9.88 -7.97
C TRP A 57 15.96 10.87 -7.89
N GLY A 58 16.29 12.18 -7.79
CA GLY A 58 15.30 13.25 -7.70
C GLY A 58 14.38 13.17 -6.47
N LEU A 59 14.76 12.44 -5.40
CA LEU A 59 13.89 12.15 -4.26
C LEU A 59 13.41 13.43 -3.56
N GLY A 60 14.25 14.45 -3.43
CA GLY A 60 13.92 15.71 -2.77
C GLY A 60 12.89 16.56 -3.51
N ALA A 61 12.62 16.28 -4.81
CA ALA A 61 11.62 17.01 -5.58
C ALA A 61 10.19 16.83 -5.05
N SER A 62 9.92 15.76 -4.29
CA SER A 62 8.61 15.54 -3.65
C SER A 62 8.38 16.42 -2.40
N GLY A 63 9.34 17.29 -2.03
CA GLY A 63 9.23 18.16 -0.86
C GLY A 63 8.89 17.36 0.40
N TRP A 64 7.83 17.74 1.09
CA TRP A 64 7.37 17.07 2.29
C TRP A 64 6.61 15.77 2.01
N ALA A 65 6.33 15.44 0.74
CA ALA A 65 5.55 14.28 0.30
C ALA A 65 4.18 14.21 1.01
N ASN A 66 3.99 13.36 2.01
CA ASN A 66 2.83 13.46 2.89
C ASN A 66 3.18 14.37 4.07
N SER A 67 2.72 15.61 4.02
CA SER A 67 3.01 16.65 5.02
C SER A 67 2.55 16.25 6.43
N PHE A 68 1.46 15.51 6.55
CA PHE A 68 0.97 14.99 7.82
C PHE A 68 2.01 14.12 8.55
N TYR A 69 2.63 13.17 7.85
CA TYR A 69 3.69 12.35 8.44
C TYR A 69 5.01 13.12 8.57
N SER A 70 5.27 14.11 7.72
CA SER A 70 6.46 14.96 7.84
C SER A 70 6.39 15.85 9.07
N ALA A 71 5.24 16.45 9.37
CA ALA A 71 5.01 17.22 10.59
C ALA A 71 5.15 16.35 11.84
N ALA A 72 4.61 15.13 11.83
CA ALA A 72 4.80 14.19 12.94
C ALA A 72 6.25 13.74 13.11
N ALA A 73 7.02 13.59 12.02
CA ALA A 73 8.45 13.32 12.09
C ALA A 73 9.24 14.52 12.66
N GLN A 74 8.87 15.76 12.28
CA GLN A 74 9.38 16.98 12.90
C GLN A 74 9.10 17.01 14.40
N ALA A 75 7.83 16.81 14.80
CA ALA A 75 7.42 16.79 16.20
C ALA A 75 8.21 15.75 17.00
N GLY A 76 8.35 14.53 16.48
CA GLY A 76 9.16 13.48 17.09
C GLY A 76 10.66 13.79 17.16
N SER A 77 11.18 14.63 16.25
CA SER A 77 12.57 15.09 16.32
C SER A 77 12.81 16.12 17.40
N GLN A 78 11.79 16.90 17.78
CA GLN A 78 11.85 17.94 18.79
C GLN A 78 11.48 17.42 20.19
N SER A 79 10.52 16.50 20.32
CA SER A 79 9.98 15.98 21.58
C SER A 79 10.06 14.46 21.66
N TRP A 80 10.70 13.91 22.72
CA TRP A 80 10.72 12.45 22.94
C TRP A 80 9.35 11.87 23.25
N LYS A 81 8.45 12.68 23.83
CA LYS A 81 7.05 12.30 24.06
C LYS A 81 6.32 12.19 22.71
N ALA A 82 6.46 13.19 21.83
CA ALA A 82 5.91 13.15 20.49
C ALA A 82 6.50 11.99 19.66
N PHE A 83 7.79 11.72 19.79
CA PHE A 83 8.44 10.56 19.19
C PHE A 83 7.80 9.25 19.62
N PHE A 84 7.63 9.05 20.94
CA PHE A 84 7.09 7.80 21.48
C PHE A 84 5.66 7.54 21.03
N TYR A 85 4.79 8.57 21.14
CA TYR A 85 3.36 8.43 20.82
C TYR A 85 3.05 8.60 19.33
N GLY A 86 3.92 9.21 18.53
CA GLY A 86 3.65 9.59 17.16
C GLY A 86 2.70 10.79 17.06
N SER A 87 2.95 11.82 17.90
CA SER A 87 2.15 13.03 17.92
C SER A 87 2.31 13.84 16.63
N SER A 88 1.27 14.53 16.21
CA SER A 88 1.26 15.42 15.05
C SER A 88 2.07 16.70 15.28
N ASP A 89 2.15 17.17 16.54
CA ASP A 89 2.89 18.35 16.96
C ASP A 89 3.76 18.09 18.21
N ALA A 90 4.79 18.91 18.42
CA ALA A 90 5.76 18.76 19.49
C ALA A 90 5.15 19.03 20.89
N ALA A 91 4.07 19.79 20.96
CA ALA A 91 3.32 20.07 22.19
C ALA A 91 2.36 18.92 22.58
N ASN A 92 2.20 17.93 21.70
CA ASN A 92 1.45 16.69 21.94
C ASN A 92 -0.06 16.86 22.07
N SER A 93 -0.69 17.60 21.16
CA SER A 93 -2.16 17.75 21.14
C SER A 93 -2.84 16.43 20.77
N ILE A 94 -2.45 15.81 19.66
CA ILE A 94 -3.06 14.61 19.08
C ILE A 94 -2.02 13.76 18.36
N THR A 95 -2.20 12.42 18.33
CA THR A 95 -1.34 11.52 17.53
C THR A 95 -1.79 11.47 16.07
N VAL A 96 -0.92 10.94 15.21
CA VAL A 96 -1.38 10.48 13.90
C VAL A 96 -2.35 9.30 14.06
N ASP A 97 -3.14 9.04 13.01
CA ASP A 97 -4.12 7.94 12.96
C ASP A 97 -3.49 6.54 12.76
N LYS A 98 -2.18 6.40 13.02
CA LYS A 98 -1.39 5.16 12.88
C LYS A 98 -0.45 4.98 14.05
N THR A 99 0.02 3.75 14.22
CA THR A 99 1.07 3.43 15.19
C THR A 99 2.44 3.99 14.73
N PRO A 100 3.36 4.35 15.66
CA PRO A 100 4.44 5.30 15.36
C PRO A 100 5.73 4.70 14.78
N ALA A 101 5.86 3.38 14.60
CA ALA A 101 7.18 2.79 14.29
C ALA A 101 7.82 3.31 12.98
N SER A 102 7.01 3.67 11.97
CA SER A 102 7.54 4.31 10.76
C SER A 102 8.03 5.73 11.03
N LEU A 103 7.35 6.47 11.90
CA LEU A 103 7.73 7.82 12.29
C LEU A 103 9.04 7.84 13.08
N TRP A 104 9.31 6.81 13.90
CA TRP A 104 10.56 6.73 14.65
C TRP A 104 11.79 6.82 13.76
N LEU A 105 11.79 6.12 12.62
CA LEU A 105 12.92 6.15 11.68
C LEU A 105 13.09 7.54 11.05
N MET A 106 11.99 8.17 10.66
CA MET A 106 12.01 9.51 10.07
C MET A 106 12.42 10.57 11.10
N ALA A 107 11.82 10.53 12.29
CA ALA A 107 12.14 11.48 13.36
C ALA A 107 13.60 11.39 13.83
N LEU A 108 14.16 10.16 13.94
CA LEU A 108 15.59 9.97 14.22
C LEU A 108 16.48 10.55 13.12
N SER A 109 16.10 10.32 11.85
CA SER A 109 16.83 10.89 10.72
C SER A 109 16.78 12.42 10.72
N VAL A 110 15.61 13.01 10.97
CA VAL A 110 15.43 14.47 11.10
C VAL A 110 16.23 15.02 12.28
N ARG A 111 16.26 14.32 13.40
CA ARG A 111 17.05 14.72 14.58
C ARG A 111 18.56 14.78 14.30
N VAL A 112 19.06 13.89 13.44
CA VAL A 112 20.51 13.82 13.08
C VAL A 112 20.86 14.79 11.95
N PHE A 113 20.01 14.87 10.91
CA PHE A 113 20.33 15.57 9.65
C PHE A 113 19.56 16.90 9.47
N GLY A 114 18.75 17.30 10.46
CA GLY A 114 17.87 18.47 10.36
C GLY A 114 16.61 18.18 9.56
N LEU A 115 15.65 19.09 9.68
CA LEU A 115 14.35 18.99 8.99
C LEU A 115 14.52 19.36 7.51
N ASN A 116 14.43 18.39 6.66
CA ASN A 116 14.43 18.55 5.20
C ASN A 116 13.84 17.29 4.52
N SER A 117 13.47 17.42 3.26
CA SER A 117 12.86 16.31 2.50
C SER A 117 13.74 15.05 2.41
N TRP A 118 15.06 15.22 2.30
CA TRP A 118 15.99 14.11 2.25
C TRP A 118 16.06 13.34 3.56
N ALA A 119 16.12 14.04 4.70
CA ALA A 119 16.12 13.41 6.02
C ALA A 119 14.87 12.56 6.26
N ILE A 120 13.72 12.95 5.68
CA ILE A 120 12.46 12.22 5.78
C ILE A 120 12.39 11.05 4.80
N LEU A 121 12.79 11.24 3.55
CA LEU A 121 12.53 10.29 2.46
C LEU A 121 13.63 9.26 2.24
N VAL A 122 14.91 9.56 2.53
CA VAL A 122 16.03 8.60 2.37
C VAL A 122 15.83 7.33 3.20
N PRO A 123 15.39 7.38 4.47
CA PRO A 123 15.09 6.16 5.21
C PRO A 123 14.12 5.23 4.46
N GLN A 124 13.08 5.77 3.82
CA GLN A 124 12.11 4.98 3.05
C GLN A 124 12.76 4.30 1.83
N ALA A 125 13.59 5.03 1.09
CA ALA A 125 14.33 4.49 -0.06
C ALA A 125 15.27 3.35 0.36
N LEU A 126 15.98 3.51 1.47
CA LEU A 126 16.87 2.47 2.01
C LEU A 126 16.09 1.22 2.47
N LEU A 127 14.90 1.39 3.08
CA LEU A 127 14.00 0.28 3.41
C LEU A 127 13.58 -0.48 2.13
N GLY A 128 13.36 0.23 1.03
CA GLY A 128 13.06 -0.37 -0.27
C GLY A 128 14.23 -1.20 -0.83
N VAL A 129 15.43 -0.66 -0.82
CA VAL A 129 16.64 -1.38 -1.24
C VAL A 129 16.87 -2.62 -0.37
N ALA A 130 16.71 -2.49 0.94
CA ALA A 130 16.78 -3.61 1.87
C ALA A 130 15.72 -4.67 1.59
N SER A 131 14.48 -4.25 1.26
CA SER A 131 13.37 -5.15 0.90
C SER A 131 13.70 -6.01 -0.31
N VAL A 132 14.29 -5.42 -1.36
CA VAL A 132 14.77 -6.14 -2.55
C VAL A 132 15.86 -7.15 -2.17
N GLY A 133 16.82 -6.74 -1.34
CA GLY A 133 17.90 -7.62 -0.86
C GLY A 133 17.40 -8.81 -0.03
N VAL A 134 16.48 -8.56 0.91
CA VAL A 134 15.90 -9.62 1.77
C VAL A 134 14.98 -10.55 0.96
N LEU A 135 14.20 -10.02 0.00
CA LEU A 135 13.39 -10.83 -0.89
C LEU A 135 14.27 -11.76 -1.76
N PHE A 136 15.34 -11.21 -2.35
CA PHE A 136 16.36 -12.00 -3.06
C PHE A 136 16.88 -13.13 -2.16
N ALA A 137 17.31 -12.83 -0.95
CA ALA A 137 17.88 -13.79 0.00
C ALA A 137 16.86 -14.89 0.36
N THR A 138 15.60 -14.52 0.55
CA THR A 138 14.51 -15.44 0.89
C THR A 138 14.21 -16.42 -0.24
N VAL A 139 13.97 -15.90 -1.44
CA VAL A 139 13.60 -16.72 -2.61
C VAL A 139 14.78 -17.58 -3.07
N ARG A 140 15.99 -16.99 -3.14
CA ARG A 140 17.20 -17.72 -3.52
C ARG A 140 17.43 -18.96 -2.68
N ARG A 141 17.04 -18.93 -1.42
CA ARG A 141 17.35 -19.97 -0.45
C ARG A 141 16.81 -21.35 -0.85
N TRP A 142 15.63 -21.38 -1.43
CA TRP A 142 14.98 -22.63 -1.85
C TRP A 142 14.96 -22.84 -3.37
N TYR A 143 15.10 -21.76 -4.14
CA TYR A 143 14.87 -21.81 -5.59
C TYR A 143 16.09 -21.35 -6.43
N GLY A 144 17.17 -20.94 -5.74
CA GLY A 144 18.41 -20.53 -6.38
C GLY A 144 18.49 -19.07 -6.75
N PRO A 145 19.69 -18.63 -7.20
CA PRO A 145 19.98 -17.21 -7.36
C PRO A 145 19.18 -16.52 -8.47
N ALA A 146 18.88 -17.21 -9.57
CA ALA A 146 18.08 -16.64 -10.66
C ALA A 146 16.66 -16.30 -10.21
N ALA A 147 16.00 -17.21 -9.45
CA ALA A 147 14.68 -16.96 -8.90
C ALA A 147 14.69 -15.74 -7.95
N GLY A 148 15.73 -15.65 -7.10
CA GLY A 148 15.88 -14.52 -6.19
C GLY A 148 16.09 -13.19 -6.90
N LEU A 149 16.94 -13.14 -7.94
CA LEU A 149 17.19 -11.92 -8.72
C LEU A 149 15.92 -11.46 -9.48
N ILE A 150 15.18 -12.39 -10.08
CA ILE A 150 13.91 -12.06 -10.74
C ILE A 150 12.92 -11.51 -9.72
N ALA A 151 12.79 -12.17 -8.55
CA ALA A 151 11.89 -11.71 -7.50
C ALA A 151 12.23 -10.29 -7.02
N GLY A 152 13.52 -10.03 -6.78
CA GLY A 152 14.00 -8.70 -6.40
C GLY A 152 13.80 -7.67 -7.49
N ALA A 153 14.08 -8.01 -8.75
CA ALA A 153 13.89 -7.09 -9.87
C ALA A 153 12.42 -6.72 -10.08
N VAL A 154 11.51 -7.71 -10.00
CA VAL A 154 10.07 -7.45 -10.10
C VAL A 154 9.59 -6.54 -8.97
N LEU A 155 10.02 -6.78 -7.72
CA LEU A 155 9.69 -5.90 -6.61
C LEU A 155 10.21 -4.48 -6.86
N ALA A 156 11.46 -4.34 -7.30
CA ALA A 156 12.11 -3.05 -7.50
C ALA A 156 11.42 -2.17 -8.56
N VAL A 157 10.85 -2.79 -9.60
CA VAL A 157 10.20 -2.08 -10.71
C VAL A 157 8.68 -2.21 -10.69
N THR A 158 8.08 -2.69 -9.61
CA THR A 158 6.63 -2.62 -9.42
C THR A 158 6.26 -1.16 -9.13
N PRO A 159 5.40 -0.49 -9.93
CA PRO A 159 5.19 0.96 -9.82
C PRO A 159 4.79 1.43 -8.43
N VAL A 160 3.85 0.74 -7.77
CA VAL A 160 3.44 1.07 -6.40
C VAL A 160 4.57 0.87 -5.39
N ALA A 161 5.50 -0.05 -5.62
CA ALA A 161 6.67 -0.23 -4.76
C ALA A 161 7.65 0.93 -4.95
N THR A 162 7.92 1.34 -6.20
CA THR A 162 8.71 2.53 -6.49
C THR A 162 8.13 3.76 -5.80
N LEU A 163 6.81 3.95 -5.87
CA LEU A 163 6.12 5.05 -5.21
C LEU A 163 6.32 5.00 -3.69
N MET A 164 5.97 3.89 -3.04
CA MET A 164 5.96 3.80 -1.57
C MET A 164 7.35 3.79 -0.95
N PHE A 165 8.37 3.34 -1.67
CA PHE A 165 9.76 3.44 -1.21
C PHE A 165 10.41 4.81 -1.48
N ARG A 166 9.67 5.73 -2.09
CA ARG A 166 10.06 7.14 -2.30
C ARG A 166 9.15 8.12 -1.56
N PHE A 167 8.26 7.59 -0.71
CA PHE A 167 7.21 8.33 -0.04
C PHE A 167 7.19 8.01 1.46
N ASN A 168 6.79 8.93 2.31
CA ASN A 168 6.88 8.80 3.77
C ASN A 168 5.68 8.13 4.44
N ASN A 169 4.90 7.36 3.71
CA ASN A 169 3.86 6.51 4.28
C ASN A 169 4.47 5.30 5.04
N PRO A 170 3.76 4.70 5.99
CA PRO A 170 4.27 3.61 6.82
C PRO A 170 4.55 2.31 6.06
N ASP A 171 4.15 2.21 4.80
CA ASP A 171 4.21 1.00 3.97
C ASP A 171 5.64 0.49 3.72
N ALA A 172 6.63 1.36 3.61
CA ALA A 172 8.01 0.97 3.32
C ALA A 172 8.59 0.06 4.42
N LEU A 173 8.44 0.46 5.69
CA LEU A 173 8.89 -0.34 6.82
C LEU A 173 8.05 -1.61 6.97
N LEU A 174 6.73 -1.53 6.80
CA LEU A 174 5.85 -2.70 6.84
C LEU A 174 6.30 -3.78 5.86
N VAL A 175 6.53 -3.43 4.60
CA VAL A 175 6.95 -4.38 3.55
C VAL A 175 8.27 -5.07 3.91
N LEU A 176 9.26 -4.33 4.39
CA LEU A 176 10.52 -4.89 4.83
C LEU A 176 10.34 -5.89 5.99
N LEU A 177 9.56 -5.52 6.99
CA LEU A 177 9.29 -6.38 8.16
C LEU A 177 8.56 -7.67 7.75
N LEU A 178 7.57 -7.59 6.86
CA LEU A 178 6.84 -8.76 6.39
C LEU A 178 7.72 -9.67 5.52
N ILE A 179 8.59 -9.14 4.66
CA ILE A 179 9.58 -9.94 3.91
C ILE A 179 10.59 -10.58 4.88
N GLY A 180 11.03 -9.84 5.90
CA GLY A 180 11.86 -10.37 6.98
C GLY A 180 11.19 -11.51 7.74
N ALA A 181 9.90 -11.37 8.04
CA ALA A 181 9.09 -12.42 8.67
C ALA A 181 8.95 -13.68 7.76
N ALA A 182 8.79 -13.47 6.45
CA ALA A 182 8.81 -14.56 5.47
C ALA A 182 10.17 -15.26 5.44
N TYR A 183 11.28 -14.51 5.47
CA TYR A 183 12.63 -15.08 5.58
C TYR A 183 12.79 -15.90 6.86
N ALA A 184 12.36 -15.38 7.99
CA ALA A 184 12.41 -16.08 9.27
C ALA A 184 11.54 -17.35 9.27
N THR A 185 10.35 -17.30 8.63
CA THR A 185 9.47 -18.46 8.45
C THR A 185 10.14 -19.54 7.58
N VAL A 186 10.76 -19.14 6.46
CA VAL A 186 11.55 -20.05 5.60
C VAL A 186 12.65 -20.75 6.41
N ARG A 187 13.39 -20.00 7.22
CA ARG A 187 14.45 -20.53 8.10
C ARG A 187 13.87 -21.46 9.17
N ALA A 188 12.72 -21.10 9.74
CA ALA A 188 12.05 -21.93 10.73
C ALA A 188 11.60 -23.28 10.15
N VAL A 189 11.01 -23.26 8.94
CA VAL A 189 10.55 -24.49 8.25
C VAL A 189 11.73 -25.44 7.94
N GLU A 190 12.93 -24.94 7.67
CA GLU A 190 14.08 -25.78 7.31
C GLU A 190 14.51 -26.73 8.44
N THR A 191 14.45 -26.28 9.68
CA THR A 191 15.04 -26.97 10.84
C THR A 191 14.09 -27.11 12.01
N ALA A 192 12.81 -26.79 11.85
CA ALA A 192 11.81 -26.70 12.92
C ALA A 192 12.30 -25.83 14.10
N SER A 193 12.93 -24.69 13.79
CA SER A 193 13.57 -23.81 14.78
C SER A 193 12.58 -22.87 15.45
N THR A 194 12.46 -22.99 16.78
CA THR A 194 11.62 -22.09 17.59
C THR A 194 12.10 -20.64 17.51
N ARG A 195 13.41 -20.40 17.52
CA ARG A 195 13.97 -19.03 17.46
C ARG A 195 13.56 -18.29 16.19
N TRP A 196 13.59 -18.96 15.04
CA TRP A 196 13.23 -18.36 13.77
C TRP A 196 11.72 -18.11 13.65
N ILE A 197 10.85 -19.02 14.13
CA ILE A 197 9.42 -18.79 14.05
C ILE A 197 8.95 -17.70 15.05
N VAL A 198 9.57 -17.61 16.22
CA VAL A 198 9.34 -16.52 17.19
C VAL A 198 9.80 -15.18 16.59
N LEU A 199 10.96 -15.16 15.92
CA LEU A 199 11.43 -13.95 15.20
C LEU A 199 10.45 -13.55 14.10
N ALA A 200 9.87 -14.51 13.37
CA ALA A 200 8.83 -14.19 12.38
C ALA A 200 7.61 -13.53 13.06
N GLY A 201 7.17 -14.06 14.19
CA GLY A 201 6.11 -13.44 14.99
C GLY A 201 6.47 -12.02 15.47
N ALA A 202 7.67 -11.84 16.01
CA ALA A 202 8.13 -10.55 16.49
C ALA A 202 8.20 -9.49 15.37
N LEU A 203 8.66 -9.88 14.16
CA LEU A 203 8.70 -8.97 12.99
C LEU A 203 7.29 -8.58 12.53
N VAL A 204 6.33 -9.51 12.56
CA VAL A 204 4.91 -9.19 12.27
C VAL A 204 4.32 -8.29 13.36
N GLY A 205 4.64 -8.55 14.64
CA GLY A 205 4.23 -7.67 15.75
C GLY A 205 4.80 -6.26 15.64
N PHE A 206 6.06 -6.13 15.23
CA PHE A 206 6.64 -4.81 14.94
C PHE A 206 6.01 -4.18 13.69
N GLY A 207 5.60 -4.99 12.71
CA GLY A 207 4.78 -4.55 11.57
C GLY A 207 3.42 -3.97 12.00
N PHE A 208 2.81 -4.51 13.06
CA PHE A 208 1.62 -3.91 13.67
C PHE A 208 1.92 -2.49 14.19
N LEU A 209 3.04 -2.27 14.85
CA LEU A 209 3.46 -0.93 15.27
C LEU A 209 3.77 0.02 14.08
N THR A 210 3.71 -0.48 12.86
CA THR A 210 3.88 0.30 11.62
C THR A 210 2.53 0.63 10.98
N LYS A 211 1.66 -0.38 10.79
CA LYS A 211 0.39 -0.22 10.07
C LYS A 211 -0.72 -1.16 10.59
N MET A 212 -0.77 -1.36 11.91
CA MET A 212 -1.83 -2.09 12.63
C MET A 212 -2.20 -3.45 12.00
N LEU A 213 -3.50 -3.75 11.89
CA LEU A 213 -4.02 -5.06 11.48
C LEU A 213 -3.63 -5.48 10.06
N GLN A 214 -3.21 -4.54 9.18
CA GLN A 214 -2.71 -4.90 7.85
C GLN A 214 -1.50 -5.84 7.94
N ALA A 215 -0.65 -5.69 8.96
CA ALA A 215 0.48 -6.59 9.19
C ALA A 215 0.06 -8.03 9.48
N PHE A 216 -1.15 -8.25 10.00
CA PHE A 216 -1.63 -9.57 10.41
C PHE A 216 -2.19 -10.42 9.26
N LEU A 217 -2.37 -9.85 8.07
CA LEU A 217 -2.85 -10.60 6.90
C LEU A 217 -1.96 -11.78 6.52
N VAL A 218 -0.67 -11.74 6.86
CA VAL A 218 0.26 -12.85 6.60
C VAL A 218 0.29 -13.92 7.69
N ILE A 219 -0.26 -13.66 8.89
CA ILE A 219 -0.23 -14.61 10.03
C ILE A 219 -0.84 -15.97 9.68
N PRO A 220 -2.07 -16.07 9.12
CA PRO A 220 -2.66 -17.36 8.81
C PRO A 220 -1.83 -18.16 7.82
N VAL A 221 -1.17 -17.46 6.89
CA VAL A 221 -0.31 -18.06 5.87
C VAL A 221 0.98 -18.59 6.48
N PHE A 222 1.70 -17.78 7.24
CA PHE A 222 2.99 -18.18 7.84
C PHE A 222 2.80 -19.28 8.88
N ALA A 223 1.78 -19.17 9.73
CA ALA A 223 1.41 -20.21 10.67
C ALA A 223 0.99 -21.51 9.97
N GLY A 224 0.13 -21.42 8.95
CA GLY A 224 -0.34 -22.56 8.16
C GLY A 224 0.80 -23.30 7.46
N VAL A 225 1.69 -22.56 6.78
CA VAL A 225 2.87 -23.16 6.13
C VAL A 225 3.80 -23.82 7.14
N TYR A 226 4.03 -23.21 8.29
CA TYR A 226 4.83 -23.81 9.34
C TYR A 226 4.19 -25.10 9.90
N LEU A 227 2.90 -25.06 10.22
CA LEU A 227 2.14 -26.22 10.69
C LEU A 227 2.13 -27.36 9.67
N LEU A 228 2.08 -27.06 8.39
CA LEU A 228 2.10 -28.05 7.32
C LEU A 228 3.50 -28.62 7.07
N ALA A 229 4.52 -27.75 6.91
CA ALA A 229 5.79 -28.12 6.30
C ALA A 229 6.94 -28.34 7.28
N ALA A 230 6.89 -27.85 8.52
CA ALA A 230 8.01 -28.01 9.45
C ALA A 230 8.31 -29.48 9.78
N PRO A 231 9.61 -29.91 9.73
CA PRO A 231 10.01 -31.30 9.87
C PRO A 231 10.07 -31.73 11.35
N THR A 232 8.92 -31.66 12.05
CA THR A 232 8.81 -32.07 13.45
C THR A 232 7.38 -32.55 13.76
N GLY A 233 7.16 -33.09 14.97
CA GLY A 233 5.86 -33.62 15.42
C GLY A 233 4.79 -32.50 15.50
N PHE A 234 3.53 -32.88 15.34
CA PHE A 234 2.40 -31.93 15.27
C PHE A 234 2.31 -31.01 16.50
N TRP A 235 2.30 -31.57 17.71
CA TRP A 235 2.19 -30.80 18.95
C TRP A 235 3.36 -29.83 19.18
N ARG A 236 4.57 -30.23 18.72
CA ARG A 236 5.71 -29.31 18.77
C ARG A 236 5.51 -28.12 17.80
N ARG A 237 4.98 -28.36 16.60
CA ARG A 237 4.65 -27.29 15.66
C ARG A 237 3.62 -26.33 16.24
N VAL A 238 2.55 -26.86 16.87
CA VAL A 238 1.51 -26.06 17.53
C VAL A 238 2.14 -25.19 18.63
N ARG A 239 2.92 -25.77 19.54
CA ARG A 239 3.59 -25.00 20.60
C ARG A 239 4.52 -23.91 20.05
N GLN A 240 5.20 -24.17 18.94
CA GLN A 240 6.08 -23.22 18.30
C GLN A 240 5.30 -22.08 17.62
N VAL A 241 4.15 -22.36 17.02
CA VAL A 241 3.25 -21.33 16.47
C VAL A 241 2.65 -20.48 17.58
N LEU A 242 2.25 -21.08 18.70
CA LEU A 242 1.80 -20.32 19.88
C LEU A 242 2.91 -19.43 20.44
N ALA A 243 4.16 -19.92 20.48
CA ALA A 243 5.31 -19.11 20.87
C ALA A 243 5.57 -17.95 19.87
N ALA A 244 5.33 -18.16 18.57
CA ALA A 244 5.37 -17.09 17.58
C ALA A 244 4.24 -16.06 17.80
N GLY A 245 3.03 -16.51 18.13
CA GLY A 245 1.92 -15.66 18.56
C GLY A 245 2.27 -14.80 19.78
N LEU A 246 2.92 -15.41 20.78
CA LEU A 246 3.46 -14.66 21.93
C LEU A 246 4.50 -13.64 21.46
N GLY A 247 5.35 -13.98 20.48
CA GLY A 247 6.29 -13.04 19.86
C GLY A 247 5.60 -11.85 19.22
N VAL A 248 4.44 -12.05 18.53
CA VAL A 248 3.60 -10.95 18.01
C VAL A 248 3.12 -10.06 19.15
N VAL A 249 2.53 -10.67 20.20
CA VAL A 249 1.95 -9.94 21.34
C VAL A 249 3.03 -9.14 22.08
N LEU A 250 4.18 -9.72 22.34
CA LEU A 250 5.27 -9.03 23.05
C LEU A 250 5.86 -7.90 22.20
N ALA A 251 6.00 -8.08 20.87
CA ALA A 251 6.58 -7.05 20.01
C ALA A 251 5.65 -5.86 19.77
N ALA A 252 4.33 -6.04 19.79
CA ALA A 252 3.34 -4.99 19.61
C ALA A 252 2.72 -4.50 20.93
N GLY A 253 2.40 -5.45 21.81
CA GLY A 253 1.55 -5.23 22.98
C GLY A 253 2.15 -4.32 24.05
N TRP A 254 3.46 -4.27 24.18
CA TRP A 254 4.13 -3.38 25.14
C TRP A 254 3.76 -1.90 24.91
N TRP A 255 3.78 -1.47 23.63
CA TRP A 255 3.46 -0.10 23.28
C TRP A 255 1.96 0.16 23.43
N VAL A 256 1.11 -0.77 22.95
CA VAL A 256 -0.35 -0.69 23.13
C VAL A 256 -0.72 -0.60 24.61
N ALA A 257 -0.11 -1.44 25.47
CA ALA A 257 -0.36 -1.42 26.90
C ALA A 257 0.04 -0.07 27.55
N ILE A 258 1.17 0.51 27.18
CA ILE A 258 1.59 1.82 27.69
C ILE A 258 0.58 2.89 27.27
N VAL A 259 0.17 2.93 25.99
CA VAL A 259 -0.78 3.94 25.50
C VAL A 259 -2.13 3.83 26.21
N GLU A 260 -2.64 2.62 26.46
CA GLU A 260 -3.94 2.43 27.14
C GLU A 260 -3.86 2.69 28.65
N LEU A 261 -2.75 2.33 29.29
CA LEU A 261 -2.62 2.44 30.75
C LEU A 261 -2.22 3.85 31.23
N VAL A 262 -1.57 4.65 30.38
CA VAL A 262 -1.22 6.03 30.73
C VAL A 262 -2.48 6.88 30.74
N PRO A 263 -2.76 7.65 31.83
CA PRO A 263 -3.93 8.52 31.90
C PRO A 263 -4.04 9.49 30.70
N ALA A 264 -5.24 9.73 30.23
CA ALA A 264 -5.50 10.63 29.09
C ALA A 264 -4.92 12.04 29.28
N SER A 265 -4.86 12.54 30.54
CA SER A 265 -4.25 13.83 30.85
C SER A 265 -2.72 13.87 30.71
N ALA A 266 -2.07 12.71 30.68
CA ALA A 266 -0.60 12.60 30.59
C ALA A 266 -0.09 12.20 29.22
N ARG A 267 -0.97 11.93 28.25
CA ARG A 267 -0.63 11.55 26.87
C ARG A 267 -1.40 12.38 25.84
N PRO A 268 -0.93 12.43 24.57
CA PRO A 268 -1.71 13.02 23.48
C PRO A 268 -3.02 12.25 23.27
N TYR A 269 -4.00 12.91 22.69
CA TYR A 269 -5.21 12.24 22.22
C TYR A 269 -4.86 11.24 21.12
N VAL A 270 -5.50 10.06 21.10
CA VAL A 270 -5.28 9.05 20.06
C VAL A 270 -6.07 9.43 18.81
N GLY A 271 -5.40 10.01 17.83
CA GLY A 271 -6.01 10.47 16.58
C GLY A 271 -6.68 9.35 15.79
N GLY A 272 -7.87 9.66 15.24
CA GLY A 272 -8.71 8.70 14.53
C GLY A 272 -9.57 7.80 15.42
N SER A 273 -9.60 8.04 16.76
CA SER A 273 -10.52 7.38 17.68
C SER A 273 -11.55 8.38 18.19
N GLN A 274 -12.74 7.92 18.61
CA GLN A 274 -13.76 8.75 19.23
C GLN A 274 -13.66 8.69 20.77
N GLY A 275 -13.20 7.57 21.32
CA GLY A 275 -13.05 7.31 22.75
C GLY A 275 -11.62 7.48 23.28
N ASN A 276 -10.70 8.10 22.54
CA ASN A 276 -9.29 8.28 22.94
C ASN A 276 -8.56 6.96 23.27
N SER A 277 -8.81 5.90 22.52
CA SER A 277 -8.25 4.56 22.72
C SER A 277 -7.56 4.03 21.48
N ILE A 278 -6.35 3.45 21.66
CA ILE A 278 -5.62 2.80 20.58
C ILE A 278 -6.25 1.47 20.18
N LEU A 279 -6.96 0.82 21.09
CA LEU A 279 -7.70 -0.41 20.79
C LEU A 279 -8.91 -0.11 19.90
N GLU A 280 -9.64 0.96 20.19
CA GLU A 280 -10.72 1.46 19.36
C GLU A 280 -10.22 1.80 17.95
N LEU A 281 -9.15 2.61 17.86
CA LEU A 281 -8.52 2.93 16.56
C LEU A 281 -8.13 1.67 15.79
N THR A 282 -7.54 0.69 16.48
CA THR A 282 -7.04 -0.56 15.86
C THR A 282 -8.17 -1.44 15.36
N LEU A 283 -9.22 -1.65 16.16
CA LEU A 283 -10.32 -2.56 15.84
C LEU A 283 -11.42 -1.88 15.03
N GLY A 284 -11.66 -0.58 15.26
CA GLY A 284 -12.64 0.25 14.55
C GLY A 284 -12.09 0.80 13.23
N TYR A 285 -11.66 2.06 13.25
CA TYR A 285 -11.28 2.82 12.04
C TYR A 285 -10.23 2.15 11.15
N ASN A 286 -9.14 1.61 11.74
CA ASN A 286 -8.07 0.94 10.98
C ASN A 286 -8.20 -0.58 10.91
N GLY A 287 -9.27 -1.15 11.41
CA GLY A 287 -9.48 -2.58 11.51
C GLY A 287 -10.73 -3.09 10.81
N LEU A 288 -11.70 -3.50 11.59
CA LEU A 288 -12.96 -4.05 11.08
C LEU A 288 -13.73 -3.02 10.27
N GLY A 289 -13.65 -1.73 10.62
CA GLY A 289 -14.22 -0.64 9.84
C GLY A 289 -13.76 -0.67 8.38
N ARG A 290 -12.46 -0.89 8.13
CA ARG A 290 -11.92 -1.04 6.76
C ARG A 290 -12.53 -2.21 6.00
N ILE A 291 -12.88 -3.29 6.70
CA ILE A 291 -13.48 -4.48 6.08
C ILE A 291 -14.96 -4.27 5.81
N THR A 292 -15.69 -3.74 6.78
CA THR A 292 -17.16 -3.62 6.75
C THR A 292 -17.65 -2.32 6.11
N GLY A 293 -16.83 -1.28 6.04
CA GLY A 293 -17.21 0.06 5.62
C GLY A 293 -17.85 0.91 6.72
N ALA A 294 -17.86 0.42 7.97
CA ALA A 294 -18.34 1.15 9.14
C ALA A 294 -17.16 1.92 9.79
N GLU A 295 -16.67 2.97 9.10
CA GLU A 295 -15.57 3.81 9.56
C GLU A 295 -16.14 5.09 10.14
N GLU A 296 -16.36 5.12 11.43
CA GLU A 296 -16.85 6.31 12.15
C GLU A 296 -15.80 7.41 12.10
N GLY A 297 -16.22 8.64 11.86
CA GLY A 297 -15.34 9.80 11.74
C GLY A 297 -14.60 9.90 10.39
N SER A 298 -14.80 8.99 9.45
CA SER A 298 -14.16 9.08 8.13
C SER A 298 -14.80 10.16 7.27
N VAL A 299 -13.98 10.86 6.47
CA VAL A 299 -14.44 11.78 5.42
C VAL A 299 -14.31 11.09 4.08
N GLY A 300 -15.40 11.10 3.28
CA GLY A 300 -15.39 10.56 1.93
C GLY A 300 -15.68 9.05 1.82
N GLY A 301 -16.50 8.48 2.73
CA GLY A 301 -16.96 7.09 2.64
C GLY A 301 -17.51 6.73 1.26
N ARG A 302 -17.37 5.48 0.81
CA ARG A 302 -17.84 4.87 -0.45
C ARG A 302 -17.76 5.78 -1.70
N GLY A 303 -16.70 6.57 -1.83
CA GLY A 303 -16.49 7.39 -3.01
C GLY A 303 -15.92 6.58 -4.19
N PRO A 304 -16.03 7.09 -5.43
CA PRO A 304 -15.46 6.47 -6.64
C PRO A 304 -13.95 6.16 -6.52
N ALA A 305 -13.24 6.90 -5.68
CA ALA A 305 -11.79 6.76 -5.46
C ALA A 305 -11.35 5.46 -4.77
N SER A 306 -12.27 4.72 -4.14
CA SER A 306 -11.94 3.42 -3.53
C SER A 306 -12.13 2.24 -4.50
N GLY A 307 -12.65 2.47 -5.71
CA GLY A 307 -12.99 1.44 -6.69
C GLY A 307 -14.17 0.55 -6.25
N GLN A 308 -14.75 -0.19 -7.18
CA GLN A 308 -15.80 -1.15 -6.85
C GLN A 308 -15.19 -2.38 -6.16
N THR A 309 -15.85 -2.85 -5.08
CA THR A 309 -15.48 -4.10 -4.42
C THR A 309 -15.67 -5.28 -5.36
N GLY A 310 -14.77 -6.26 -5.32
CA GLY A 310 -14.83 -7.47 -6.14
C GLY A 310 -13.46 -7.87 -6.68
N LEU A 311 -13.40 -9.04 -7.32
CA LEU A 311 -12.15 -9.58 -7.89
C LEU A 311 -11.50 -8.66 -8.94
N GLY A 312 -12.29 -7.80 -9.58
CA GLY A 312 -11.81 -6.83 -10.57
C GLY A 312 -11.07 -5.61 -9.98
N ARG A 313 -11.21 -5.32 -8.67
CA ARG A 313 -10.65 -4.10 -8.04
C ARG A 313 -9.17 -3.93 -8.31
N LEU A 314 -8.36 -4.98 -8.15
CA LEU A 314 -6.91 -4.90 -8.38
C LEU A 314 -6.53 -4.71 -9.86
N PHE A 315 -7.49 -4.77 -10.77
CA PHE A 315 -7.33 -4.62 -12.21
C PHE A 315 -8.03 -3.39 -12.78
N ASP A 316 -8.75 -2.63 -11.95
CA ASP A 316 -9.49 -1.43 -12.35
C ASP A 316 -8.57 -0.27 -12.75
N THR A 317 -9.15 0.88 -13.06
CA THR A 317 -8.43 2.05 -13.53
C THR A 317 -7.48 2.61 -12.48
N GLU A 318 -7.88 2.62 -11.20
CA GLU A 318 -7.09 3.17 -10.09
C GLU A 318 -5.94 2.23 -9.68
N ASN A 319 -6.23 0.93 -9.61
CA ASN A 319 -5.33 -0.05 -9.00
C ASN A 319 -4.45 -0.78 -10.01
N GLY A 320 -4.96 -0.99 -11.23
CA GLY A 320 -4.30 -1.86 -12.21
C GLY A 320 -2.89 -1.41 -12.56
N GLY A 321 -2.69 -0.12 -12.82
CA GLY A 321 -1.38 0.46 -13.10
C GLY A 321 -0.41 0.42 -11.92
N GLN A 322 -0.90 0.26 -10.69
CA GLN A 322 -0.09 0.23 -9.47
C GLN A 322 0.58 -1.14 -9.27
N ILE A 323 -0.17 -2.25 -9.45
CA ILE A 323 0.26 -3.59 -9.00
C ILE A 323 0.04 -4.71 -10.03
N SER A 324 -0.92 -4.60 -10.95
CA SER A 324 -1.41 -5.78 -11.66
C SER A 324 -0.58 -6.22 -12.87
N TRP A 325 0.51 -5.55 -13.22
CA TRP A 325 1.34 -5.84 -14.40
C TRP A 325 1.72 -7.30 -14.57
N LEU A 326 2.20 -7.93 -13.50
CA LEU A 326 2.64 -9.31 -13.46
C LEU A 326 1.73 -10.20 -12.59
N LEU A 327 0.64 -9.65 -12.05
CA LEU A 327 -0.29 -10.39 -11.19
C LEU A 327 -0.94 -11.59 -11.92
N PRO A 328 -1.43 -11.47 -13.17
CA PRO A 328 -1.94 -12.62 -13.91
C PRO A 328 -0.88 -13.71 -14.13
N ALA A 329 0.35 -13.31 -14.49
CA ALA A 329 1.46 -14.26 -14.63
C ALA A 329 1.80 -14.95 -13.30
N ALA A 330 1.83 -14.21 -12.19
CA ALA A 330 2.10 -14.78 -10.86
C ALA A 330 1.06 -15.85 -10.49
N LEU A 331 -0.22 -15.62 -10.79
CA LEU A 331 -1.30 -16.60 -10.56
C LEU A 331 -1.16 -17.84 -11.46
N ILE A 332 -0.89 -17.67 -12.76
CA ILE A 332 -0.63 -18.77 -13.68
C ILE A 332 0.56 -19.62 -13.20
N LEU A 333 1.65 -18.95 -12.82
CA LEU A 333 2.87 -19.60 -12.36
C LEU A 333 2.71 -20.28 -10.99
N LEU A 334 1.88 -19.72 -10.10
CA LEU A 334 1.51 -20.35 -8.84
C LEU A 334 0.77 -21.67 -9.07
N VAL A 335 -0.28 -21.65 -9.90
CA VAL A 335 -1.06 -22.84 -10.22
C VAL A 335 -0.18 -23.92 -10.86
N ALA A 336 0.60 -23.55 -11.89
CA ALA A 336 1.51 -24.48 -12.56
C ALA A 336 2.57 -25.04 -11.62
N GLY A 337 3.16 -24.20 -10.75
CA GLY A 337 4.13 -24.62 -9.75
C GLY A 337 3.55 -25.61 -8.73
N LEU A 338 2.31 -25.38 -8.27
CA LEU A 338 1.62 -26.30 -7.37
C LEU A 338 1.27 -27.64 -8.06
N LEU A 339 0.84 -27.60 -9.32
CA LEU A 339 0.59 -28.82 -10.12
C LEU A 339 1.87 -29.62 -10.31
N LEU A 340 3.00 -28.96 -10.58
CA LEU A 340 4.32 -29.60 -10.67
C LEU A 340 4.80 -30.19 -9.35
N ALA A 341 4.50 -29.54 -8.22
CA ALA A 341 4.79 -30.06 -6.90
C ALA A 341 3.92 -31.29 -6.55
N GLY A 342 2.71 -31.36 -7.11
CA GLY A 342 1.79 -32.50 -7.03
C GLY A 342 1.63 -33.06 -5.61
N ARG A 343 1.78 -34.39 -5.48
CA ARG A 343 1.73 -35.12 -4.20
C ARG A 343 3.09 -35.18 -3.47
N ALA A 344 3.97 -34.18 -3.63
CA ALA A 344 5.21 -34.09 -2.89
C ALA A 344 4.99 -34.21 -1.38
N ALA A 345 6.01 -34.71 -0.67
CA ALA A 345 5.97 -34.84 0.79
C ALA A 345 5.59 -33.51 1.44
N ARG A 346 4.91 -33.55 2.61
CA ARG A 346 4.50 -32.31 3.30
C ARG A 346 5.67 -31.37 3.59
N THR A 347 6.88 -31.93 3.78
CA THR A 347 8.13 -31.19 4.07
C THR A 347 8.85 -30.70 2.81
N ASP A 348 8.27 -30.88 1.63
CA ASP A 348 8.85 -30.39 0.39
C ASP A 348 8.93 -28.85 0.38
N ARG A 349 10.15 -28.34 0.26
CA ARG A 349 10.42 -26.91 0.33
C ARG A 349 9.88 -26.13 -0.87
N ARG A 350 9.79 -26.77 -2.05
CA ARG A 350 9.25 -26.12 -3.25
C ARG A 350 7.76 -25.86 -3.08
N ARG A 351 7.04 -26.88 -2.61
CA ARG A 351 5.62 -26.76 -2.29
C ARG A 351 5.38 -25.75 -1.16
N ALA A 352 6.16 -25.83 -0.07
CA ALA A 352 6.03 -24.92 1.07
C ALA A 352 6.23 -23.45 0.68
N GLY A 353 7.20 -23.14 -0.19
CA GLY A 353 7.41 -21.78 -0.66
C GLY A 353 6.32 -21.27 -1.59
N LEU A 354 5.77 -22.13 -2.47
CA LEU A 354 4.62 -21.77 -3.29
C LEU A 354 3.38 -21.49 -2.43
N LEU A 355 3.16 -22.27 -1.37
CA LEU A 355 2.08 -22.03 -0.40
C LEU A 355 2.30 -20.74 0.40
N LEU A 356 3.55 -20.42 0.76
CA LEU A 356 3.87 -19.19 1.50
C LEU A 356 3.57 -17.94 0.65
N TRP A 357 4.14 -17.87 -0.54
CA TRP A 357 3.99 -16.68 -1.39
C TRP A 357 2.61 -16.63 -2.07
N GLY A 358 2.07 -17.78 -2.47
CA GLY A 358 0.71 -17.89 -3.01
C GLY A 358 -0.35 -17.58 -1.96
N GLY A 359 -0.19 -18.09 -0.74
CA GLY A 359 -1.06 -17.78 0.39
C GLY A 359 -1.04 -16.28 0.74
N TRP A 360 0.16 -15.67 0.81
CA TRP A 360 0.28 -14.23 1.01
C TRP A 360 -0.46 -13.45 -0.09
N LEU A 361 -0.19 -13.76 -1.36
CA LEU A 361 -0.87 -13.09 -2.48
C LEU A 361 -2.39 -13.25 -2.41
N LEU A 362 -2.89 -14.45 -2.17
CA LEU A 362 -4.33 -14.73 -2.20
C LEU A 362 -5.04 -14.15 -0.98
N VAL A 363 -4.53 -14.34 0.24
CA VAL A 363 -5.18 -13.80 1.45
C VAL A 363 -5.23 -12.27 1.41
N THR A 364 -4.10 -11.62 1.14
CA THR A 364 -4.05 -10.16 1.07
C THR A 364 -4.86 -9.64 -0.12
N GLY A 365 -4.75 -10.30 -1.28
CA GLY A 365 -5.48 -9.92 -2.48
C GLY A 365 -6.99 -10.04 -2.33
N VAL A 366 -7.50 -11.10 -1.69
CA VAL A 366 -8.93 -11.26 -1.39
C VAL A 366 -9.42 -10.19 -0.43
N VAL A 367 -8.69 -9.94 0.68
CA VAL A 367 -9.06 -8.87 1.61
C VAL A 367 -9.13 -7.52 0.88
N PHE A 368 -8.12 -7.15 0.11
CA PHE A 368 -8.11 -5.88 -0.63
C PHE A 368 -9.18 -5.80 -1.72
N SER A 369 -9.55 -6.93 -2.32
CA SER A 369 -10.61 -6.96 -3.34
C SER A 369 -12.00 -6.75 -2.75
N PHE A 370 -12.25 -7.24 -1.54
CA PHE A 370 -13.62 -7.29 -0.98
C PHE A 370 -13.86 -6.35 0.21
N MET A 371 -12.81 -5.74 0.81
CA MET A 371 -13.00 -4.75 1.86
C MET A 371 -13.85 -3.58 1.36
N SER A 372 -14.83 -3.16 2.17
CA SER A 372 -15.85 -2.16 1.80
C SER A 372 -15.52 -0.74 2.27
N GLY A 373 -14.59 -0.60 3.23
CA GLY A 373 -14.13 0.69 3.75
C GLY A 373 -13.10 1.37 2.84
N ILE A 374 -12.42 2.40 3.35
CA ILE A 374 -11.42 3.17 2.60
C ILE A 374 -10.29 2.25 2.14
N PHE A 375 -10.08 2.20 0.84
CA PHE A 375 -9.00 1.49 0.18
C PHE A 375 -8.28 2.42 -0.78
N HIS A 376 -7.00 2.63 -0.58
CA HIS A 376 -6.16 3.42 -1.46
C HIS A 376 -5.28 2.51 -2.32
N ALA A 377 -5.09 2.89 -3.59
CA ALA A 377 -4.35 2.08 -4.55
C ALA A 377 -2.93 1.72 -4.08
N TYR A 378 -2.27 2.59 -3.32
CA TYR A 378 -0.94 2.35 -2.79
C TYR A 378 -0.89 1.23 -1.72
N TYR A 379 -2.01 0.82 -1.08
CA TYR A 379 -2.02 -0.35 -0.18
C TYR A 379 -1.58 -1.62 -0.90
N SER A 380 -1.80 -1.69 -2.22
CA SER A 380 -1.44 -2.82 -3.05
C SER A 380 0.07 -3.13 -3.06
N VAL A 381 0.95 -2.23 -2.56
CA VAL A 381 2.38 -2.50 -2.36
C VAL A 381 2.62 -3.75 -1.51
N ALA A 382 1.72 -4.07 -0.57
CA ALA A 382 1.80 -5.28 0.25
C ALA A 382 1.73 -6.59 -0.58
N LEU A 383 1.23 -6.56 -1.82
CA LEU A 383 1.20 -7.71 -2.74
C LEU A 383 2.50 -7.87 -3.54
N ALA A 384 3.27 -6.78 -3.73
CA ALA A 384 4.43 -6.75 -4.63
C ALA A 384 5.51 -7.81 -4.29
N PRO A 385 5.85 -8.08 -3.00
CA PRO A 385 6.80 -9.14 -2.67
C PRO A 385 6.35 -10.52 -3.12
N ALA A 386 5.07 -10.83 -2.96
CA ALA A 386 4.50 -12.13 -3.32
C ALA A 386 4.43 -12.29 -4.85
N VAL A 387 4.04 -11.24 -5.58
CA VAL A 387 4.08 -11.23 -7.06
C VAL A 387 5.50 -11.48 -7.55
N GLY A 388 6.49 -10.73 -7.04
CA GLY A 388 7.89 -10.89 -7.41
C GLY A 388 8.41 -12.30 -7.12
N ALA A 389 8.12 -12.82 -5.93
CA ALA A 389 8.53 -14.17 -5.53
C ALA A 389 7.92 -15.24 -6.45
N LEU A 390 6.62 -15.19 -6.73
CA LEU A 390 5.93 -16.17 -7.56
C LEU A 390 6.41 -16.14 -9.02
N VAL A 391 6.66 -14.96 -9.58
CA VAL A 391 7.24 -14.82 -10.93
C VAL A 391 8.64 -15.41 -10.96
N GLY A 392 9.49 -15.09 -9.99
CA GLY A 392 10.84 -15.66 -9.90
C GLY A 392 10.86 -17.16 -9.69
N ILE A 393 10.06 -17.68 -8.78
CA ILE A 393 9.93 -19.10 -8.44
C ILE A 393 9.36 -19.87 -9.63
N GLY A 394 8.18 -19.49 -10.09
CA GLY A 394 7.47 -20.21 -11.14
C GLY A 394 8.21 -20.18 -12.46
N GLY A 395 8.75 -19.00 -12.85
CA GLY A 395 9.56 -18.87 -14.06
C GLY A 395 10.78 -19.80 -14.05
N THR A 396 11.53 -19.85 -12.94
CA THR A 396 12.72 -20.70 -12.84
C THR A 396 12.39 -22.18 -12.73
N LEU A 397 11.34 -22.58 -11.97
CA LEU A 397 10.93 -23.98 -11.88
C LEU A 397 10.48 -24.53 -13.22
N LEU A 398 9.66 -23.80 -13.98
CA LEU A 398 9.19 -24.23 -15.28
C LEU A 398 10.33 -24.24 -16.31
N TRP A 399 11.22 -23.24 -16.26
CA TRP A 399 12.41 -23.23 -17.13
C TRP A 399 13.31 -24.44 -16.91
N GLN A 400 13.58 -24.79 -15.64
CA GLN A 400 14.37 -25.98 -15.30
C GLN A 400 13.69 -27.27 -15.76
N ARG A 401 12.34 -27.32 -15.70
CA ARG A 401 11.58 -28.51 -16.12
C ARG A 401 11.66 -28.77 -17.62
N ARG A 402 11.83 -27.72 -18.44
CA ARG A 402 12.07 -27.88 -19.88
C ARG A 402 13.38 -28.61 -20.18
N ALA A 403 14.43 -28.32 -19.38
CA ALA A 403 15.82 -28.71 -19.72
C ALA A 403 16.28 -30.08 -19.18
N ALA A 404 15.59 -30.66 -18.19
CA ALA A 404 16.18 -31.69 -17.34
C ALA A 404 15.66 -33.11 -17.59
N GLY A 405 15.67 -33.63 -18.82
CA GLY A 405 15.31 -35.04 -19.05
C GLY A 405 13.91 -35.44 -18.60
N ALA A 406 13.03 -34.45 -18.38
CA ALA A 406 11.63 -34.64 -17.99
C ALA A 406 10.86 -35.36 -19.13
N PRO A 407 9.79 -36.10 -18.82
CA PRO A 407 8.89 -36.63 -19.86
C PRO A 407 8.47 -35.52 -20.81
N ARG A 408 8.43 -35.82 -22.10
CA ARG A 408 8.16 -34.84 -23.19
C ARG A 408 6.91 -33.99 -22.89
N TRP A 409 5.84 -34.60 -22.36
CA TRP A 409 4.62 -33.89 -22.06
C TRP A 409 4.79 -32.84 -20.93
N GLN A 410 5.65 -33.10 -19.93
CA GLN A 410 5.94 -32.14 -18.86
C GLN A 410 6.80 -30.98 -19.35
N ALA A 411 7.77 -31.25 -20.23
CA ALA A 411 8.56 -30.21 -20.87
C ALA A 411 7.68 -29.33 -21.75
N LEU A 412 6.77 -29.92 -22.52
CA LEU A 412 5.79 -29.21 -23.33
C LEU A 412 4.85 -28.36 -22.46
N ALA A 413 4.26 -28.95 -21.41
CA ALA A 413 3.39 -28.23 -20.49
C ALA A 413 4.10 -27.03 -19.83
N ALA A 414 5.37 -27.19 -19.41
CA ALA A 414 6.17 -26.09 -18.86
C ALA A 414 6.43 -24.99 -19.90
N THR A 415 6.71 -25.37 -21.16
CA THR A 415 6.92 -24.43 -22.25
C THR A 415 5.64 -23.64 -22.56
N VAL A 416 4.52 -24.34 -22.71
CA VAL A 416 3.22 -23.71 -22.99
C VAL A 416 2.80 -22.78 -21.87
N THR A 417 3.01 -23.20 -20.62
CA THR A 417 2.68 -22.33 -19.46
C THR A 417 3.54 -21.06 -19.42
N LEU A 418 4.85 -21.16 -19.67
CA LEU A 418 5.73 -19.98 -19.73
C LEU A 418 5.33 -19.06 -20.90
N ALA A 419 5.05 -19.63 -22.08
CA ALA A 419 4.60 -18.87 -23.24
C ALA A 419 3.25 -18.18 -22.96
N ALA A 420 2.31 -18.89 -22.35
CA ALA A 420 1.01 -18.33 -21.96
C ALA A 420 1.15 -17.21 -20.92
N ALA A 421 1.98 -17.41 -19.89
CA ALA A 421 2.23 -16.38 -18.88
C ALA A 421 2.83 -15.11 -19.52
N LEU A 422 3.77 -15.27 -20.45
CA LEU A 422 4.39 -14.14 -21.16
C LEU A 422 3.40 -13.45 -22.10
N ALA A 423 2.59 -14.21 -22.87
CA ALA A 423 1.58 -13.67 -23.76
C ALA A 423 0.49 -12.89 -22.99
N VAL A 424 0.00 -13.46 -21.88
CA VAL A 424 -0.96 -12.79 -20.99
C VAL A 424 -0.35 -11.51 -20.39
N THR A 425 0.91 -11.55 -19.97
CA THR A 425 1.62 -10.36 -19.47
C THR A 425 1.71 -9.28 -20.54
N ALA A 426 2.09 -9.63 -21.77
CA ALA A 426 2.20 -8.68 -22.87
C ALA A 426 0.85 -8.05 -23.23
N TRP A 427 -0.19 -8.88 -23.32
CA TRP A 427 -1.56 -8.42 -23.57
C TRP A 427 -2.07 -7.51 -22.43
N TRP A 428 -1.85 -7.90 -21.18
CA TRP A 428 -2.28 -7.11 -20.04
C TRP A 428 -1.51 -5.78 -19.94
N SER A 429 -0.21 -5.79 -20.16
CA SER A 429 0.61 -4.57 -20.23
C SER A 429 0.14 -3.65 -21.36
N TRP A 430 -0.23 -4.21 -22.53
CA TRP A 430 -0.84 -3.44 -23.62
C TRP A 430 -2.15 -2.76 -23.20
N ARG A 431 -3.01 -3.46 -22.43
CA ARG A 431 -4.26 -2.89 -21.86
C ARG A 431 -3.96 -1.78 -20.86
N LEU A 432 -3.00 -1.97 -19.97
CA LEU A 432 -2.62 -0.96 -18.96
C LEU A 432 -2.02 0.30 -19.62
N LEU A 433 -1.09 0.13 -20.55
CA LEU A 433 -0.49 1.25 -21.30
C LEU A 433 -1.52 2.01 -22.15
N GLY A 434 -2.59 1.35 -22.59
CA GLY A 434 -3.69 1.96 -23.30
C GLY A 434 -4.57 2.89 -22.48
N ARG A 435 -4.40 2.94 -21.15
CA ARG A 435 -5.12 3.86 -20.25
C ARG A 435 -4.54 5.27 -20.25
N SER A 436 -3.33 5.44 -20.78
CA SER A 436 -2.65 6.72 -20.99
C SER A 436 -2.20 6.78 -22.45
N PRO A 437 -3.13 6.99 -23.40
CA PRO A 437 -2.87 6.78 -24.83
C PRO A 437 -1.80 7.72 -25.39
N ASP A 438 -1.68 8.93 -24.88
CA ASP A 438 -0.71 9.94 -25.32
C ASP A 438 0.68 9.73 -24.72
N TRP A 439 0.79 8.87 -23.69
CA TRP A 439 2.05 8.60 -23.01
C TRP A 439 2.77 7.43 -23.67
N TYR A 440 3.86 7.70 -24.41
CA TYR A 440 4.66 6.75 -25.18
C TYR A 440 3.79 5.74 -25.97
N PRO A 441 2.98 6.17 -26.95
CA PRO A 441 2.02 5.32 -27.65
C PRO A 441 2.68 4.12 -28.38
N TRP A 442 3.95 4.24 -28.80
CA TRP A 442 4.73 3.17 -29.40
C TRP A 442 5.03 2.02 -28.43
N LEU A 443 5.17 2.33 -27.10
CA LEU A 443 5.56 1.37 -26.08
C LEU A 443 4.53 0.24 -25.95
N ARG A 444 3.25 0.59 -25.97
CA ARG A 444 2.17 -0.40 -25.87
C ARG A 444 2.21 -1.42 -27.02
N THR A 445 2.47 -0.97 -28.24
CA THR A 445 2.58 -1.85 -29.42
C THR A 445 3.85 -2.67 -29.37
N ALA A 446 4.99 -2.08 -28.99
CA ALA A 446 6.27 -2.76 -28.85
C ALA A 446 6.23 -3.87 -27.80
N VAL A 447 5.61 -3.63 -26.64
CA VAL A 447 5.44 -4.62 -25.57
C VAL A 447 4.57 -5.78 -26.02
N LEU A 448 3.45 -5.51 -26.70
CA LEU A 448 2.57 -6.56 -27.20
C LEU A 448 3.28 -7.41 -28.26
N ALA A 449 3.83 -6.76 -29.30
CA ALA A 449 4.50 -7.46 -30.41
C ALA A 449 5.72 -8.23 -29.93
N GLY A 450 6.60 -7.61 -29.14
CA GLY A 450 7.80 -8.24 -28.57
C GLY A 450 7.47 -9.40 -27.64
N GLY A 451 6.44 -9.24 -26.79
CA GLY A 451 6.01 -10.28 -25.87
C GLY A 451 5.37 -11.49 -26.56
N LEU A 452 4.51 -11.26 -27.57
CA LEU A 452 3.93 -12.34 -28.37
C LEU A 452 5.00 -13.05 -29.22
N ALA A 453 5.94 -12.30 -29.81
CA ALA A 453 7.07 -12.87 -30.52
C ALA A 453 7.95 -13.74 -29.61
N ALA A 454 8.28 -13.24 -28.40
CA ALA A 454 9.04 -14.00 -27.43
C ALA A 454 8.28 -15.26 -26.95
N ALA A 455 6.96 -15.18 -26.74
CA ALA A 455 6.13 -16.32 -26.40
C ALA A 455 6.11 -17.38 -27.51
N ALA A 456 5.98 -16.98 -28.77
CA ALA A 456 6.03 -17.87 -29.90
C ALA A 456 7.42 -18.52 -30.07
N LEU A 457 8.50 -17.73 -30.00
CA LEU A 457 9.87 -18.22 -30.02
C LEU A 457 10.19 -19.20 -28.88
N LEU A 458 9.58 -19.00 -27.72
CA LEU A 458 9.72 -19.91 -26.57
C LEU A 458 9.17 -21.31 -26.87
N VAL A 459 8.09 -21.42 -27.63
CA VAL A 459 7.51 -22.72 -28.06
C VAL A 459 8.46 -23.49 -28.93
N VAL A 460 9.23 -22.82 -29.80
CA VAL A 460 10.19 -23.42 -30.70
C VAL A 460 11.65 -23.36 -30.19
N ALA A 461 11.84 -22.94 -28.94
CA ALA A 461 13.16 -22.68 -28.37
C ALA A 461 14.10 -23.88 -28.40
N ASP A 462 13.58 -25.12 -28.35
CA ASP A 462 14.37 -26.37 -28.43
C ASP A 462 14.96 -26.60 -29.83
N ARG A 463 14.43 -25.91 -30.85
CA ARG A 463 14.96 -25.93 -32.24
C ARG A 463 15.95 -24.79 -32.49
N LEU A 464 16.05 -23.83 -31.59
CA LEU A 464 16.95 -22.69 -31.72
C LEU A 464 18.38 -23.09 -31.34
N ALA A 465 19.35 -22.45 -31.97
CA ALA A 465 20.75 -22.59 -31.59
C ALA A 465 20.90 -22.16 -30.08
N ARG A 466 21.73 -22.88 -29.34
CA ARG A 466 21.96 -22.57 -27.89
C ARG A 466 22.37 -21.13 -27.64
N ARG A 467 23.02 -20.47 -28.61
CA ARG A 467 23.40 -19.06 -28.55
C ARG A 467 22.21 -18.10 -28.63
N ALA A 468 21.06 -18.51 -29.15
CA ALA A 468 19.85 -17.72 -29.27
C ALA A 468 19.03 -17.72 -27.96
N VAL A 469 19.25 -18.69 -27.06
CA VAL A 469 18.49 -18.81 -25.81
C VAL A 469 18.65 -17.58 -24.89
N PRO A 470 19.85 -17.03 -24.64
CA PRO A 470 20.00 -15.80 -23.85
C PRO A 470 19.25 -14.60 -24.43
N VAL A 471 19.26 -14.49 -25.79
CA VAL A 471 18.54 -13.41 -26.50
C VAL A 471 17.03 -13.55 -26.30
N LEU A 472 16.51 -14.78 -26.41
CA LEU A 472 15.10 -15.07 -26.16
C LEU A 472 14.70 -14.72 -24.72
N VAL A 473 15.52 -15.12 -23.74
CA VAL A 473 15.28 -14.79 -22.33
C VAL A 473 15.31 -13.26 -22.12
N ALA A 474 16.27 -12.56 -22.71
CA ALA A 474 16.37 -11.11 -22.63
C ALA A 474 15.15 -10.43 -23.28
N LEU A 475 14.72 -10.87 -24.46
CA LEU A 475 13.53 -10.35 -25.14
C LEU A 475 12.26 -10.55 -24.30
N GLY A 476 12.07 -11.77 -23.76
CA GLY A 476 10.92 -12.07 -22.90
C GLY A 476 10.92 -11.26 -21.61
N ALA A 477 12.09 -11.12 -20.96
CA ALA A 477 12.22 -10.30 -19.75
C ALA A 477 11.97 -8.81 -20.03
N THR A 478 12.52 -8.28 -21.13
CA THR A 478 12.29 -6.89 -21.56
C THR A 478 10.80 -6.66 -21.84
N ALA A 479 10.16 -7.53 -22.61
CA ALA A 479 8.74 -7.39 -22.91
C ALA A 479 7.86 -7.46 -21.65
N ALA A 480 8.20 -8.34 -20.70
CA ALA A 480 7.45 -8.46 -19.44
C ALA A 480 7.64 -7.27 -18.49
N LEU A 481 8.83 -6.64 -18.50
CA LEU A 481 9.19 -5.59 -17.54
C LEU A 481 9.17 -4.17 -18.12
N ALA A 482 9.12 -3.99 -19.45
CA ALA A 482 9.18 -2.66 -20.06
C ALA A 482 8.06 -1.73 -19.59
N GLY A 483 6.82 -2.23 -19.48
CA GLY A 483 5.69 -1.46 -18.93
C GLY A 483 5.91 -1.02 -17.48
N PRO A 484 6.09 -1.94 -16.52
CA PRO A 484 6.31 -1.56 -15.13
C PRO A 484 7.59 -0.73 -14.92
N VAL A 485 8.68 -0.98 -15.67
CA VAL A 485 9.89 -0.16 -15.63
C VAL A 485 9.62 1.27 -16.07
N ALA A 486 8.92 1.44 -17.21
CA ALA A 486 8.58 2.76 -17.71
C ALA A 486 7.68 3.54 -16.73
N TYR A 487 6.68 2.88 -16.12
CA TYR A 487 5.84 3.47 -15.07
C TYR A 487 6.65 3.82 -13.81
N SER A 488 7.60 2.97 -13.40
CA SER A 488 8.47 3.23 -12.25
C SER A 488 9.43 4.39 -12.50
N ILE A 489 9.98 4.52 -13.72
CA ILE A 489 10.80 5.67 -14.11
C ILE A 489 9.95 6.95 -14.12
N GLN A 490 8.74 6.90 -14.68
CA GLN A 490 7.81 8.04 -14.64
C GLN A 490 7.49 8.44 -13.20
N THR A 491 7.19 7.46 -12.33
CA THR A 491 6.96 7.70 -10.90
C THR A 491 8.17 8.36 -10.24
N ALA A 492 9.39 7.90 -10.55
CA ALA A 492 10.60 8.49 -9.98
C ALA A 492 10.90 9.90 -10.53
N ALA A 493 10.48 10.19 -11.75
CA ALA A 493 10.67 11.48 -12.40
C ALA A 493 9.63 12.54 -12.05
N THR A 494 8.51 12.13 -11.41
CA THR A 494 7.40 13.03 -11.04
C THR A 494 7.40 13.24 -9.52
N PRO A 495 7.32 14.50 -9.04
CA PRO A 495 7.08 14.77 -7.62
C PRO A 495 5.73 14.22 -7.17
N HIS A 496 5.68 13.67 -5.96
CA HIS A 496 4.46 13.16 -5.35
C HIS A 496 4.22 13.84 -4.01
N THR A 497 3.04 14.43 -3.82
CA THR A 497 2.61 15.14 -2.62
C THR A 497 1.21 14.69 -2.20
N GLY A 498 0.79 15.09 -0.99
CA GLY A 498 -0.54 14.84 -0.47
C GLY A 498 -0.73 13.44 0.15
N SER A 499 -1.96 13.13 0.53
CA SER A 499 -2.28 11.92 1.30
C SER A 499 -2.51 10.68 0.43
N ILE A 500 -2.83 10.84 -0.85
CA ILE A 500 -3.22 9.74 -1.76
C ILE A 500 -2.38 9.80 -3.03
N PRO A 501 -1.08 9.48 -2.97
CA PRO A 501 -0.23 9.46 -4.14
C PRO A 501 -0.54 8.27 -5.06
N SER A 502 -0.28 8.44 -6.37
CA SER A 502 -0.45 7.42 -7.40
C SER A 502 0.80 7.29 -8.25
N ALA A 503 1.16 6.06 -8.64
CA ALA A 503 2.31 5.79 -9.49
C ALA A 503 1.96 5.86 -10.98
N GLY A 504 2.95 6.20 -11.80
CA GLY A 504 2.84 6.23 -13.25
C GLY A 504 2.33 7.55 -13.82
N PRO A 505 2.01 7.60 -15.12
CA PRO A 505 1.41 8.76 -15.75
C PRO A 505 -0.05 8.93 -15.34
N ALA A 506 -0.63 10.10 -15.60
CA ALA A 506 -2.06 10.33 -15.45
C ALA A 506 -2.86 9.36 -16.34
N VAL A 507 -3.93 8.81 -15.77
CA VAL A 507 -4.81 7.83 -16.44
C VAL A 507 -6.14 8.50 -16.74
N GLU A 508 -6.71 8.28 -17.93
CA GLU A 508 -8.03 8.77 -18.27
C GLU A 508 -9.09 8.16 -17.33
N GLY A 509 -9.87 9.02 -16.67
CA GLY A 509 -10.88 8.62 -15.69
C GLY A 509 -10.35 8.21 -14.31
N GLY A 510 -9.04 8.34 -14.05
CA GLY A 510 -8.41 8.05 -12.77
C GLY A 510 -8.08 9.31 -11.96
N SER A 511 -7.91 9.14 -10.64
CA SER A 511 -7.48 10.19 -9.70
C SER A 511 -5.95 10.34 -9.72
N GLY A 512 -5.36 10.62 -10.91
CA GLY A 512 -3.90 10.74 -11.06
C GLY A 512 -3.33 12.02 -10.44
N PRO A 513 -2.00 12.07 -10.15
CA PRO A 513 -1.34 13.28 -9.67
C PRO A 513 -1.52 14.42 -10.67
N GLY A 514 -2.08 15.54 -10.23
CA GLY A 514 -2.32 16.75 -11.03
C GLY A 514 -3.76 17.01 -11.44
N ARG A 515 -4.74 16.19 -11.07
CA ARG A 515 -6.18 16.50 -11.24
C ARG A 515 -6.92 16.56 -9.90
N GLY A 516 -6.57 17.54 -9.09
CA GLY A 516 -7.49 18.13 -8.11
C GLY A 516 -8.46 19.08 -8.81
N GLY A 517 -9.23 18.59 -9.79
CA GLY A 517 -10.20 19.36 -10.54
C GLY A 517 -11.41 18.50 -10.83
N PHE A 518 -12.54 18.87 -10.22
CA PHE A 518 -13.87 18.36 -10.54
C PHE A 518 -14.21 18.57 -12.03
N PRO A 519 -15.09 17.76 -12.64
CA PRO A 519 -15.55 17.97 -14.01
C PRO A 519 -16.32 19.27 -14.13
N GLY A 520 -15.71 20.29 -14.71
CA GLY A 520 -16.30 21.62 -14.90
C GLY A 520 -15.34 22.69 -15.45
N GLY A 521 -14.03 22.44 -15.50
CA GLY A 521 -13.04 23.38 -16.03
C GLY A 521 -12.83 23.23 -17.54
N GLY A 522 -13.53 24.01 -18.34
CA GLY A 522 -13.31 24.15 -19.79
C GLY A 522 -11.86 24.57 -20.07
N ARG A 523 -11.26 23.95 -21.08
CA ARG A 523 -9.95 24.30 -21.63
C ARG A 523 -9.91 25.79 -21.98
N MET A 524 -9.12 26.58 -21.28
CA MET A 524 -8.64 27.85 -21.85
C MET A 524 -7.54 27.48 -22.85
N ARG A 525 -7.89 27.68 -24.12
CA ARG A 525 -6.97 27.64 -25.24
C ARG A 525 -6.26 29.02 -25.22
N ASP A 526 -4.98 28.96 -24.96
CA ASP A 526 -4.09 30.10 -25.20
C ASP A 526 -4.09 30.38 -26.73
N GLY A 527 -4.59 31.50 -27.12
CA GLY A 527 -4.70 31.95 -28.50
C GLY A 527 -4.39 33.41 -28.58
N GLY A 528 -3.15 33.73 -28.88
CA GLY A 528 -2.72 35.05 -29.30
C GLY A 528 -3.13 35.35 -30.73
N GLN A 529 -3.68 36.56 -30.90
CA GLN A 529 -3.57 37.52 -31.99
C GLN A 529 -4.46 37.44 -33.24
N ASN A 530 -5.18 38.54 -33.36
CA ASN A 530 -5.55 39.37 -34.57
C ASN A 530 -6.79 39.03 -35.39
N ALA A 531 -7.67 40.03 -35.30
CA ALA A 531 -8.87 40.34 -36.07
C ALA A 531 -8.56 40.64 -37.59
N PRO A 532 -9.51 41.01 -38.52
CA PRO A 532 -10.88 41.45 -38.32
C PRO A 532 -11.92 40.97 -39.36
N GLY A 533 -13.20 41.16 -39.04
CA GLY A 533 -14.22 41.60 -40.01
C GLY A 533 -15.07 40.56 -40.71
N GLY A 534 -16.41 40.71 -40.59
CA GLY A 534 -17.30 40.30 -41.66
C GLY A 534 -18.59 39.55 -41.27
N GLN A 535 -19.59 40.35 -40.95
CA GLN A 535 -21.02 40.25 -41.34
C GLN A 535 -21.82 38.94 -41.20
N ALA A 536 -22.98 39.14 -40.58
CA ALA A 536 -24.17 38.33 -40.46
C ALA A 536 -24.69 37.74 -41.77
N ARG A 537 -25.31 36.55 -41.63
CA ARG A 537 -26.57 36.25 -42.32
C ARG A 537 -27.33 35.14 -41.63
N THR A 538 -28.58 35.44 -41.44
CA THR A 538 -29.76 34.68 -41.05
C THR A 538 -30.11 33.58 -42.04
N ASP A 539 -30.94 32.65 -41.52
CA ASP A 539 -31.95 31.82 -42.16
C ASP A 539 -31.72 30.31 -42.25
N GLY A 540 -32.72 29.63 -41.76
CA GLY A 540 -33.33 28.51 -42.39
C GLY A 540 -33.75 27.31 -41.51
N GLN A 541 -35.00 27.34 -41.12
CA GLN A 541 -35.81 26.22 -40.62
C GLN A 541 -35.81 24.98 -41.55
N ALA A 542 -35.96 23.78 -40.95
CA ALA A 542 -36.82 22.67 -41.37
C ALA A 542 -36.67 21.52 -40.38
N ALA A 543 -37.61 21.18 -39.56
CA ALA A 543 -38.84 20.38 -39.73
C ALA A 543 -38.61 18.87 -39.88
N PHE A 544 -39.12 18.15 -38.91
CA PHE A 544 -39.44 16.70 -38.72
C PHE A 544 -39.98 15.97 -39.97
N PRO A 545 -40.16 14.60 -40.00
CA PRO A 545 -41.06 13.85 -39.09
C PRO A 545 -40.77 12.36 -38.79
N GLY A 546 -41.54 11.85 -37.82
CA GLY A 546 -42.21 10.54 -37.76
C GLY A 546 -41.40 9.41 -37.18
N GLY A 547 -41.75 8.67 -36.20
CA GLY A 547 -43.03 8.13 -35.72
C GLY A 547 -43.02 6.63 -35.82
N ALA A 548 -43.05 5.88 -34.71
CA ALA A 548 -43.77 4.60 -34.62
C ALA A 548 -43.82 4.08 -33.19
N GLN A 549 -45.06 3.78 -32.80
CA GLN A 549 -45.48 3.21 -31.50
C GLN A 549 -45.43 1.67 -31.51
N GLY A 550 -45.28 1.11 -30.30
CA GLY A 550 -46.04 0.01 -29.73
C GLY A 550 -45.34 -1.32 -29.51
N PRO A 551 -45.88 -2.27 -28.77
CA PRO A 551 -46.73 -2.18 -27.60
C PRO A 551 -46.26 -3.00 -26.36
N GLY A 552 -47.00 -2.87 -25.28
CA GLY A 552 -46.84 -3.33 -23.92
C GLY A 552 -46.75 -4.84 -23.63
N GLY A 553 -46.32 -5.11 -22.42
CA GLY A 553 -46.42 -6.41 -21.76
C GLY A 553 -46.42 -6.23 -20.24
N GLN A 554 -47.61 -6.27 -19.66
CA GLN A 554 -47.86 -6.41 -18.22
C GLN A 554 -47.48 -7.80 -17.76
N PHE A 555 -46.89 -7.93 -16.56
CA PHE A 555 -47.09 -9.08 -15.67
C PHE A 555 -47.06 -8.67 -14.19
N PRO A 556 -47.70 -9.44 -13.29
CA PRO A 556 -48.52 -8.92 -12.19
C PRO A 556 -47.82 -8.92 -10.81
N GLY A 557 -48.45 -8.16 -9.91
CA GLY A 557 -48.05 -8.01 -8.53
C GLY A 557 -48.35 -9.18 -7.60
N PHE A 558 -47.76 -9.18 -6.45
CA PHE A 558 -48.25 -9.82 -5.23
C PHE A 558 -48.14 -8.88 -4.02
N PRO A 559 -49.03 -9.01 -3.04
CA PRO A 559 -49.42 -7.94 -2.14
C PRO A 559 -48.98 -8.08 -0.67
N GLY A 560 -49.18 -7.01 0.05
CA GLY A 560 -49.52 -7.03 1.47
C GLY A 560 -48.39 -6.60 2.40
N GLY A 561 -48.57 -5.60 3.07
CA GLY A 561 -49.27 -5.20 4.26
C GLY A 561 -48.23 -4.62 5.22
N GLY A 562 -48.43 -3.53 5.84
CA GLY A 562 -49.33 -2.90 6.67
C GLY A 562 -48.76 -1.69 7.35
N GLN A 563 -49.43 -0.63 7.29
CA GLN A 563 -49.82 0.37 8.29
C GLN A 563 -48.85 0.86 9.36
N GLY A 564 -48.75 2.20 9.41
CA GLY A 564 -48.32 2.97 10.56
C GLY A 564 -48.39 4.47 10.26
N GLN A 565 -49.55 5.06 10.50
CA GLN A 565 -49.88 6.49 10.42
C GLN A 565 -49.23 7.28 11.53
N ASN A 566 -48.90 8.54 11.26
CA ASN A 566 -49.28 9.82 11.92
C ASN A 566 -48.14 10.80 11.73
N GLY A 567 -48.29 12.05 11.37
CA GLY A 567 -49.31 13.01 11.57
C GLY A 567 -48.67 14.36 11.44
N GLY A 568 -49.24 15.21 10.69
CA GLY A 568 -49.14 16.52 10.23
C GLY A 568 -48.56 17.60 11.17
N GLY A 569 -48.11 18.67 10.51
CA GLY A 569 -47.80 19.95 11.18
C GLY A 569 -47.32 20.95 10.10
N GLN A 570 -48.28 21.70 9.59
CA GLN A 570 -48.09 22.91 8.77
C GLN A 570 -47.51 24.04 9.61
N GLY A 571 -46.56 24.81 9.04
CA GLY A 571 -46.15 26.10 9.60
C GLY A 571 -45.43 26.94 8.55
N ARG A 572 -46.16 27.82 7.88
CA ARG A 572 -45.65 28.94 7.09
C ARG A 572 -44.90 29.89 8.01
N ASP A 573 -43.80 30.49 7.57
CA ASP A 573 -43.76 31.92 7.33
C ASP A 573 -42.41 32.32 6.70
N GLY A 574 -42.52 33.20 5.74
CA GLY A 574 -41.47 33.80 4.97
C GLY A 574 -40.78 34.91 5.75
N GLY A 575 -39.50 35.02 5.58
CA GLY A 575 -38.66 36.14 5.96
C GLY A 575 -37.65 36.39 4.86
N GLN A 576 -37.97 37.34 3.95
CA GLN A 576 -37.06 37.97 3.01
C GLN A 576 -35.99 38.72 3.78
N LEU A 577 -34.73 38.42 3.53
CA LEU A 577 -33.59 39.29 3.88
C LEU A 577 -33.08 40.02 2.63
N PRO A 578 -32.61 41.25 2.74
CA PRO A 578 -32.35 42.14 1.62
C PRO A 578 -31.06 41.78 0.89
N ALA A 579 -31.13 41.88 -0.43
CA ALA A 579 -30.00 41.82 -1.35
C ALA A 579 -29.12 43.09 -1.21
N GLY A 580 -27.83 42.89 -1.05
CA GLY A 580 -26.84 43.93 -1.27
C GLY A 580 -25.57 43.74 -0.51
N ALA A 581 -24.56 43.11 -1.12
CA ALA A 581 -23.16 43.54 -1.08
C ALA A 581 -22.26 42.50 -1.74
N GLY A 582 -21.55 42.89 -2.78
CA GLY A 582 -20.21 42.46 -3.12
C GLY A 582 -20.02 40.99 -3.51
N GLU A 583 -19.95 40.74 -4.82
CA GLU A 583 -19.37 39.51 -5.40
C GLU A 583 -17.88 39.42 -5.02
N GLY A 584 -17.61 38.88 -3.83
CA GLY A 584 -16.34 38.21 -3.51
C GLY A 584 -16.43 36.78 -3.99
N ARG A 585 -15.72 36.44 -5.03
CA ARG A 585 -15.59 35.08 -5.57
C ARG A 585 -15.02 34.17 -4.49
N ALA A 586 -15.87 33.61 -3.66
CA ALA A 586 -15.50 32.50 -2.78
C ALA A 586 -15.10 31.31 -3.70
N THR A 587 -13.79 31.10 -3.86
CA THR A 587 -13.26 29.87 -4.46
C THR A 587 -13.68 28.71 -3.57
N GLY A 588 -14.59 27.91 -4.11
CA GLY A 588 -15.27 26.82 -3.41
C GLY A 588 -14.32 25.94 -2.61
N GLY A 589 -14.66 25.71 -1.35
CA GLY A 589 -14.08 24.69 -0.48
C GLY A 589 -14.33 23.29 -1.03
N GLY A 590 -13.49 22.86 -1.95
CA GLY A 590 -13.43 21.46 -2.39
C GLY A 590 -12.56 20.65 -1.45
N MET A 591 -12.69 19.31 -1.46
CA MET A 591 -11.91 18.34 -0.67
C MET A 591 -10.37 18.50 -0.76
N GLY A 592 -9.85 19.44 -1.56
CA GLY A 592 -8.42 19.71 -1.73
C GLY A 592 -7.69 20.10 -0.44
N GLY A 593 -8.33 20.87 0.45
CA GLY A 593 -7.71 21.27 1.72
C GLY A 593 -7.59 20.15 2.77
N LEU A 594 -8.29 19.01 2.60
CA LEU A 594 -8.18 17.85 3.48
C LEU A 594 -7.05 16.90 3.06
N LEU A 595 -6.67 16.92 1.80
CA LEU A 595 -5.73 15.96 1.22
C LEU A 595 -4.36 16.57 0.93
N ASP A 596 -4.29 17.89 0.80
CA ASP A 596 -3.07 18.63 0.50
C ASP A 596 -2.84 19.74 1.52
N SER A 597 -1.60 19.91 1.99
CA SER A 597 -1.20 21.03 2.84
C SER A 597 -0.97 22.28 1.97
N ARG A 598 -1.39 23.43 2.48
CA ARG A 598 -1.03 24.72 1.87
C ARG A 598 0.25 25.25 2.52
N GLU A 599 1.20 25.72 1.71
CA GLU A 599 2.30 26.53 2.24
C GLU A 599 1.75 27.94 2.53
N PRO A 600 2.01 28.48 3.75
CA PRO A 600 1.65 29.85 4.07
C PRO A 600 2.46 30.84 3.23
N SER A 601 1.88 32.02 2.97
CA SER A 601 2.62 33.14 2.41
C SER A 601 3.73 33.59 3.38
N ALA A 602 4.70 34.36 2.86
CA ALA A 602 5.77 34.92 3.67
C ALA A 602 5.24 35.83 4.80
N GLU A 603 4.16 36.57 4.51
CA GLU A 603 3.50 37.46 5.47
C GLU A 603 2.82 36.66 6.61
N LEU A 604 2.03 35.64 6.24
CA LEU A 604 1.39 34.78 7.22
C LEU A 604 2.42 34.01 8.04
N ARG A 605 3.50 33.54 7.42
CA ARG A 605 4.58 32.88 8.12
C ARG A 605 5.25 33.80 9.13
N ALA A 606 5.58 35.05 8.76
CA ALA A 606 6.16 36.01 9.65
C ALA A 606 5.23 36.36 10.83
N LEU A 607 3.92 36.43 10.58
CA LEU A 607 2.91 36.60 11.62
C LEU A 607 2.91 35.46 12.63
N LEU A 608 2.96 34.20 12.16
CA LEU A 608 2.94 33.01 13.01
C LEU A 608 4.26 32.82 13.79
N GLU A 609 5.39 33.27 13.23
CA GLU A 609 6.71 33.22 13.89
C GLU A 609 6.86 34.36 14.93
N ALA A 610 6.05 35.42 14.85
CA ALA A 610 6.12 36.53 15.78
C ALA A 610 5.69 36.06 17.20
N ASN A 611 6.58 36.27 18.18
CA ASN A 611 6.36 35.88 19.58
C ASN A 611 6.05 34.37 19.80
N ALA A 612 6.47 33.51 18.87
CA ALA A 612 6.18 32.07 18.92
C ALA A 612 6.58 31.38 20.24
N VAL A 613 7.63 31.87 20.87
CA VAL A 613 8.16 31.33 22.15
C VAL A 613 7.22 31.54 23.34
N ASP A 614 6.28 32.47 23.25
CA ASP A 614 5.34 32.80 24.34
C ASP A 614 4.14 31.84 24.37
N TYR A 615 3.95 31.04 23.31
CA TYR A 615 2.79 30.17 23.13
C TYR A 615 3.16 28.70 23.04
N THR A 616 2.26 27.85 23.53
CA THR A 616 2.37 26.39 23.36
C THR A 616 2.12 25.99 21.90
N TRP A 617 1.16 26.66 21.26
CA TRP A 617 0.84 26.52 19.84
C TRP A 617 0.77 27.91 19.21
N VAL A 618 1.56 28.14 18.18
CA VAL A 618 1.53 29.42 17.43
C VAL A 618 0.21 29.61 16.68
N ALA A 619 -0.46 28.50 16.36
CA ALA A 619 -1.80 28.52 15.77
C ALA A 619 -2.55 27.21 16.06
N ALA A 620 -3.86 27.26 15.87
CA ALA A 620 -4.76 26.12 15.77
C ALA A 620 -5.55 26.19 14.47
N THR A 621 -5.80 25.04 13.83
CA THR A 621 -6.64 24.96 12.63
C THR A 621 -7.31 23.60 12.54
N ILE A 622 -8.40 23.51 11.77
CA ILE A 622 -9.14 22.25 11.61
C ILE A 622 -8.42 21.33 10.61
N GLY A 623 -8.16 20.09 11.05
CA GLY A 623 -7.58 19.03 10.26
C GLY A 623 -6.06 19.03 10.24
N SER A 624 -5.47 17.83 10.34
CA SER A 624 -4.02 17.67 10.48
C SER A 624 -3.24 18.04 9.22
N GLN A 625 -3.83 17.93 8.03
CA GLN A 625 -3.13 18.34 6.79
C GLN A 625 -2.96 19.86 6.73
N ASN A 626 -3.97 20.62 7.12
CA ASN A 626 -3.86 22.08 7.22
C ASN A 626 -2.82 22.48 8.26
N ALA A 627 -2.90 21.90 9.47
CA ALA A 627 -1.94 22.18 10.53
C ALA A 627 -0.49 21.87 10.11
N SER A 628 -0.27 20.76 9.40
CA SER A 628 1.07 20.33 9.00
C SER A 628 1.74 21.30 8.02
N GLY A 629 0.98 21.98 7.15
CA GLY A 629 1.55 23.00 6.25
C GLY A 629 2.14 24.18 7.02
N TYR A 630 1.40 24.72 7.96
CA TYR A 630 1.86 25.82 8.82
C TYR A 630 3.00 25.40 9.74
N GLN A 631 2.88 24.21 10.37
CA GLN A 631 3.91 23.67 11.26
C GLN A 631 5.26 23.44 10.53
N LEU A 632 5.24 22.86 9.34
CA LEU A 632 6.45 22.61 8.57
C LEU A 632 7.10 23.91 8.04
N ALA A 633 6.32 24.94 7.77
CA ALA A 633 6.81 26.21 7.29
C ALA A 633 7.43 27.07 8.39
N THR A 634 6.83 27.08 9.61
CA THR A 634 7.32 27.88 10.75
C THR A 634 8.34 27.14 11.60
N GLY A 635 8.28 25.81 11.62
CA GLY A 635 9.06 25.01 12.56
C GLY A 635 8.41 24.85 13.94
N GLU A 636 7.30 25.58 14.21
CA GLU A 636 6.64 25.70 15.50
C GLU A 636 5.39 24.83 15.61
N PRO A 637 4.96 24.40 16.81
CA PRO A 637 3.78 23.58 17.00
C PRO A 637 2.48 24.26 16.52
N VAL A 638 1.68 23.56 15.73
CA VAL A 638 0.35 23.98 15.29
C VAL A 638 -0.66 22.91 15.69
N MET A 639 -1.71 23.31 16.46
CA MET A 639 -2.73 22.38 16.93
C MET A 639 -3.65 21.94 15.80
N ALA A 640 -3.74 20.62 15.59
CA ALA A 640 -4.65 19.99 14.63
C ALA A 640 -6.00 19.68 15.30
N ILE A 641 -6.96 20.57 15.19
CA ILE A 641 -8.30 20.39 15.76
C ILE A 641 -9.04 19.29 14.99
N GLY A 642 -9.58 18.30 15.71
CA GLY A 642 -10.35 17.20 15.11
C GLY A 642 -9.51 16.18 14.36
N GLY A 643 -8.18 16.17 14.51
CA GLY A 643 -7.29 15.19 13.91
C GLY A 643 -7.26 15.22 12.38
N PHE A 644 -7.01 14.06 11.75
CA PHE A 644 -6.82 13.98 10.29
C PHE A 644 -8.08 14.40 9.52
N ASN A 645 -9.24 13.91 9.94
CA ASN A 645 -10.53 14.16 9.27
C ASN A 645 -11.30 15.38 9.80
N GLY A 646 -10.80 16.04 10.85
CA GLY A 646 -11.54 17.10 11.54
C GLY A 646 -12.72 16.59 12.40
N SER A 647 -12.81 15.30 12.66
CA SER A 647 -13.95 14.60 13.29
C SER A 647 -13.65 13.97 14.64
N ASP A 648 -12.41 14.04 15.12
CA ASP A 648 -12.03 13.57 16.44
C ASP A 648 -12.48 14.59 17.50
N PRO A 649 -12.97 14.19 18.69
CA PRO A 649 -13.37 15.11 19.76
C PRO A 649 -12.16 15.66 20.53
N SER A 650 -11.18 16.22 19.81
CA SER A 650 -9.93 16.73 20.39
C SER A 650 -9.42 17.99 19.68
N PRO A 651 -9.29 19.10 20.44
CA PRO A 651 -9.85 19.31 21.77
C PRO A 651 -11.39 19.39 21.73
N THR A 652 -12.05 19.21 22.86
CA THR A 652 -13.45 19.64 23.03
C THR A 652 -13.52 21.17 23.07
N LEU A 653 -14.69 21.77 22.79
CA LEU A 653 -14.87 23.23 22.89
C LEU A 653 -14.41 23.77 24.26
N ALA A 654 -14.81 23.12 25.34
CA ALA A 654 -14.43 23.55 26.70
C ALA A 654 -12.92 23.46 26.96
N GLN A 655 -12.23 22.46 26.35
CA GLN A 655 -10.76 22.37 26.44
C GLN A 655 -10.09 23.46 25.62
N PHE A 656 -10.62 23.76 24.44
CA PHE A 656 -10.09 24.80 23.57
C PHE A 656 -10.22 26.17 24.23
N GLN A 657 -11.40 26.49 24.74
CA GLN A 657 -11.66 27.76 25.50
C GLN A 657 -10.70 27.91 26.68
N ARG A 658 -10.45 26.83 27.42
CA ARG A 658 -9.47 26.86 28.51
C ARG A 658 -8.05 27.13 28.02
N TYR A 659 -7.62 26.52 26.89
CA TYR A 659 -6.29 26.76 26.32
C TYR A 659 -6.13 28.21 25.86
N VAL A 660 -7.18 28.81 25.31
CA VAL A 660 -7.22 30.24 24.95
C VAL A 660 -7.11 31.09 26.19
N ALA A 661 -7.93 30.82 27.22
CA ALA A 661 -7.89 31.55 28.48
C ALA A 661 -6.55 31.44 29.24
N GLU A 662 -5.84 30.34 29.08
CA GLU A 662 -4.48 30.13 29.60
C GLU A 662 -3.38 30.75 28.72
N GLY A 663 -3.72 31.45 27.62
CA GLY A 663 -2.76 32.06 26.69
C GLY A 663 -1.89 31.05 25.94
N LYS A 664 -2.35 29.80 25.73
CA LYS A 664 -1.55 28.74 25.13
C LYS A 664 -1.58 28.74 23.61
N ILE A 665 -2.61 29.34 23.00
CA ILE A 665 -2.80 29.39 21.55
C ILE A 665 -2.82 30.85 21.12
N HIS A 666 -1.96 31.21 20.14
CA HIS A 666 -1.90 32.56 19.65
C HIS A 666 -3.01 32.85 18.61
N TYR A 667 -2.99 32.10 17.51
CA TYR A 667 -3.93 32.32 16.40
C TYR A 667 -4.85 31.15 16.16
N PHE A 668 -6.06 31.42 15.66
CA PHE A 668 -6.88 30.42 15.00
C PHE A 668 -6.91 30.73 13.48
N ILE A 669 -6.54 29.73 12.67
CA ILE A 669 -6.58 29.86 11.22
C ILE A 669 -7.88 29.25 10.71
N GLY A 670 -8.74 30.11 10.14
CA GLY A 670 -10.04 29.72 9.63
C GLY A 670 -9.92 28.66 8.54
N GLY A 671 -10.73 27.62 8.64
CA GLY A 671 -10.87 26.58 7.63
C GLY A 671 -12.31 26.09 7.60
N SER A 672 -12.85 25.81 6.40
CA SER A 672 -14.17 25.18 6.29
C SER A 672 -14.08 23.74 6.84
N GLY A 673 -14.79 23.48 7.94
CA GLY A 673 -14.96 22.14 8.47
C GLY A 673 -15.67 21.24 7.45
N PHE A 674 -15.23 20.02 7.31
CA PHE A 674 -15.86 19.01 6.45
C PHE A 674 -16.95 18.26 7.23
N ARG A 675 -18.03 17.84 6.55
CA ARG A 675 -18.95 16.87 7.10
C ARG A 675 -18.30 15.50 7.09
N ALA A 676 -17.96 14.98 8.27
CA ALA A 676 -17.54 13.61 8.44
C ALA A 676 -18.75 12.65 8.41
N ASN A 677 -18.49 11.40 8.10
CA ASN A 677 -19.48 10.31 8.21
C ASN A 677 -19.56 9.85 9.66
N GLY A 678 -20.36 10.55 10.48
CA GLY A 678 -20.31 10.40 11.94
C GLY A 678 -19.10 11.12 12.56
N GLY A 679 -18.84 10.84 13.83
CA GLY A 679 -17.80 11.48 14.63
C GLY A 679 -18.27 12.75 15.34
N SER A 680 -17.32 13.49 15.91
CA SER A 680 -17.59 14.65 16.76
C SER A 680 -17.82 15.92 15.94
N SER A 681 -18.69 16.81 16.46
CA SER A 681 -18.91 18.19 16.01
C SER A 681 -17.97 19.21 16.63
N ALA A 682 -17.06 18.79 17.53
CA ALA A 682 -16.22 19.68 18.32
C ALA A 682 -15.43 20.71 17.49
N SER A 683 -14.92 20.31 16.33
CA SER A 683 -14.19 21.22 15.43
C SER A 683 -15.07 22.33 14.87
N GLN A 684 -16.33 22.03 14.56
CA GLN A 684 -17.31 23.01 14.06
C GLN A 684 -17.77 23.96 15.19
N GLU A 685 -17.99 23.41 16.39
CA GLU A 685 -18.34 24.19 17.57
C GLU A 685 -17.21 25.17 17.94
N ILE A 686 -15.96 24.74 17.87
CA ILE A 686 -14.79 25.61 18.09
C ILE A 686 -14.74 26.71 17.05
N ALA A 687 -14.89 26.38 15.75
CA ALA A 687 -14.86 27.38 14.68
C ALA A 687 -15.98 28.40 14.81
N ALA A 688 -17.19 27.97 15.19
CA ALA A 688 -18.32 28.88 15.41
C ALA A 688 -18.05 29.80 16.62
N TRP A 689 -17.59 29.25 17.74
CA TRP A 689 -17.25 30.04 18.93
C TRP A 689 -16.15 31.09 18.65
N VAL A 690 -15.09 30.70 17.91
CA VAL A 690 -14.03 31.65 17.55
C VAL A 690 -14.57 32.78 16.66
N ALA A 691 -15.39 32.45 15.66
CA ALA A 691 -15.98 33.46 14.78
C ALA A 691 -16.96 34.40 15.46
N GLU A 692 -17.60 33.95 16.56
CA GLU A 692 -18.52 34.79 17.41
C GLU A 692 -17.75 35.65 18.42
N THR A 693 -16.56 35.23 18.85
CA THR A 693 -15.83 35.82 19.95
C THR A 693 -14.72 36.78 19.53
N PHE A 694 -14.06 36.50 18.38
CA PHE A 694 -12.86 37.23 17.93
C PHE A 694 -13.06 37.90 16.57
N GLU A 695 -12.33 38.98 16.32
CA GLU A 695 -12.36 39.67 15.04
C GLU A 695 -11.52 38.91 13.97
N ALA A 696 -12.11 38.75 12.80
CA ALA A 696 -11.46 38.13 11.67
C ALA A 696 -10.53 39.11 10.93
N THR A 697 -9.28 38.73 10.76
CA THR A 697 -8.31 39.43 9.91
C THR A 697 -7.98 38.56 8.69
N THR A 698 -7.79 39.15 7.51
CA THR A 698 -7.41 38.41 6.31
C THR A 698 -5.96 38.71 5.96
N VAL A 699 -5.11 37.66 5.93
CA VAL A 699 -3.71 37.73 5.51
C VAL A 699 -3.56 36.87 4.27
N ASP A 700 -3.26 37.48 3.13
CA ASP A 700 -3.14 36.82 1.81
C ASP A 700 -4.30 35.87 1.47
N GLY A 701 -5.54 36.29 1.78
CA GLY A 701 -6.75 35.52 1.51
C GLY A 701 -7.00 34.37 2.49
N VAL A 702 -6.23 34.29 3.58
CA VAL A 702 -6.43 33.35 4.69
C VAL A 702 -7.05 34.11 5.85
N THR A 703 -8.15 33.61 6.40
CA THR A 703 -8.80 34.18 7.57
C THR A 703 -8.05 33.75 8.83
N VAL A 704 -7.62 34.70 9.63
CA VAL A 704 -6.89 34.51 10.88
C VAL A 704 -7.60 35.27 12.01
N TYR A 705 -7.70 34.66 13.16
CA TYR A 705 -8.24 35.28 14.38
C TYR A 705 -7.12 35.30 15.44
N ASP A 706 -6.88 36.49 16.01
CA ASP A 706 -5.96 36.67 17.14
C ASP A 706 -6.71 36.34 18.42
N LEU A 707 -6.34 35.23 19.09
CA LEU A 707 -7.01 34.74 20.27
C LEU A 707 -6.58 35.47 21.57
N THR A 708 -5.67 36.44 21.47
CA THR A 708 -5.22 37.26 22.62
C THR A 708 -6.07 38.50 22.83
N THR A 709 -6.83 38.92 21.83
CA THR A 709 -7.59 40.19 21.83
C THR A 709 -8.95 40.11 22.53
N GLY A 710 -9.43 38.94 22.93
CA GLY A 710 -10.73 38.70 23.54
C GLY A 710 -10.74 38.62 25.07
N GLN A 711 -9.65 38.87 25.76
CA GLN A 711 -9.55 38.70 27.23
C GLN A 711 -9.84 39.95 28.07
N GLU A 712 -10.22 41.06 27.44
CA GLU A 712 -10.69 42.25 28.17
C GLU A 712 -12.23 42.26 28.32
N GLY A 713 -12.72 41.45 29.25
CA GLY A 713 -14.15 41.45 29.61
C GLY A 713 -14.40 40.79 30.97
#